data_acea0cbb78386aee54244a1405db34ba
#
_entry.id   acea0cbb78386aee54244a1405db34ba
#
_cell.length_a   1.000
_cell.length_b   1.000
_cell.length_c   1.000
_cell.angle_alpha   90.00
_cell.angle_beta   90.00
_cell.angle_gamma   90.00
#
_symmetry.space_group_name_H-M   'P 1'
#
loop_
_entity.id
_entity.type
_entity.pdbx_description
1 polymer ?
#
loop_
_entity_poly.entity_id
_entity_poly.type
_entity_poly.pdbx_seq_one_letter_code
_entity_poly.pdbx_strand_id
1 'polypeptide(L)'
;MDSGIAHVTISDIAEDKYGFLWLASQSGVDKFDGYTFRNFGLWGEDKSTGLQTLFALQIEASLDGQYLWVGTYSGLSRIDVDTESFKHYTLPASEPFNKQVINRIKTTHNGQLWIVSERNLYTYSPESDSVELVSYLPSTTSTLTDIELIGNTLYVTSTSGLYKLDPFKRSLELVAFENTNFTRLVAAEKSRFWLGTATRGACLFNPDDQSTTIDKGCTSETHGLSDNYVTDILLKDNGDIWVSTQRGLNILTSHNPNSVLRAPINEKDAAKERISSLYQTKAGLVVVGTTDDGFAISNPLLSNFYSQEIGEGRIISSLSNYKDNQVWVANEKGLWLYDTISKTQEGPFTSNGALASSEDTNDKLLSVFYHTKSDVLWVTTRTGLAKLNPQTRNLEFVALNGKSGYSINIDDDGDIWYGGYSDGLFVYRPSEDRVIKQWPLSLTTRIVLDDNENAWLSTVSGLFVANKLTGDLTSVSEFTDKISDQTVVTWISQSKRGGYWIGTQAAGLFFMSKEGSDLSTIKVTQIKPESRLSNVSIGAIVEDDEYGLWISTIKGIAYLAPDLSTLSYFGAENGALSSGYYIGSVTVTENNTILFGGTEGVTQFTPSQVANVQWSPEVHLTNVETVSRNEQNGTTYQQRQRLDEVIELKDNDIALTIEFAATDYMNANELTYAYKLADFENSWRFTDYKTRTATYTNLDPGRYRFTVKAINQENEWSSNAAQLEIVVVPPWWDKPIWRVTITLLGMLLISSMVWLRIASLKKRSAELALKVEEKTRDLEAVVEKLTQLSTEDALTGLKNRRYFIQRAKAAWQNYKRHNHTFSLLIVDIDFFKRINDEYGHHVGDTVLVKIARILEDSLRESDVIARWGGEEFLILLPSLKVQEAFWVAEKLRKAVADYEIDAPPYSVSATITCGVADIRDYDSVEACIHAIDKKLYVGKESGRNTVIK
;
A
#
# COMPACT_ATOMS: atom_id res chain seq x y z
N MET A 1 8.09 1.36 14.64
CA MET A 1 8.61 0.82 13.36
C MET A 1 9.85 -0.03 13.64
N ASP A 2 9.76 -1.33 13.44
CA ASP A 2 10.97 -2.19 13.35
C ASP A 2 11.53 -2.03 11.93
N SER A 3 12.05 -0.84 11.65
CA SER A 3 12.28 -0.40 10.26
C SER A 3 13.59 -0.91 9.65
N GLY A 4 14.48 -1.48 10.43
CA GLY A 4 15.80 -1.91 9.93
C GLY A 4 16.74 -0.77 9.51
N ILE A 5 16.37 0.49 9.74
CA ILE A 5 17.24 1.65 9.49
C ILE A 5 18.45 1.59 10.42
N ALA A 6 19.63 1.93 9.88
CA ALA A 6 20.88 1.80 10.66
C ALA A 6 21.02 2.85 11.77
N HIS A 7 20.42 4.03 11.61
CA HIS A 7 20.42 5.09 12.61
C HIS A 7 19.19 5.98 12.50
N VAL A 8 18.62 6.37 13.65
CA VAL A 8 17.40 7.20 13.71
C VAL A 8 17.62 8.67 13.35
N THR A 9 18.84 9.18 13.45
CA THR A 9 19.17 10.55 13.06
C THR A 9 19.41 10.63 11.57
N ILE A 10 18.48 11.22 10.83
CA ILE A 10 18.58 11.46 9.40
C ILE A 10 19.12 12.88 9.19
N SER A 11 20.24 13.01 8.51
CA SER A 11 20.88 14.31 8.24
C SER A 11 20.37 14.93 6.96
N ASP A 12 20.17 14.12 5.91
CA ASP A 12 19.72 14.57 4.59
C ASP A 12 19.11 13.41 3.78
N ILE A 13 18.37 13.73 2.71
CA ILE A 13 17.60 12.77 1.92
C ILE A 13 17.77 13.08 0.44
N ALA A 14 17.94 12.06 -0.39
CA ALA A 14 17.94 12.17 -1.85
C ALA A 14 17.17 11.01 -2.49
N GLU A 15 16.82 11.18 -3.75
CA GLU A 15 16.15 10.15 -4.57
C GLU A 15 17.01 9.84 -5.80
N ASP A 16 17.20 8.58 -6.11
CA ASP A 16 17.96 8.16 -7.28
C ASP A 16 17.11 8.15 -8.57
N LYS A 17 17.72 7.73 -9.68
CA LYS A 17 17.02 7.65 -10.98
C LYS A 17 15.85 6.65 -11.01
N TYR A 18 15.86 5.67 -10.11
CA TYR A 18 14.83 4.64 -9.97
C TYR A 18 13.72 5.03 -9.00
N GLY A 19 13.85 6.17 -8.33
CA GLY A 19 12.90 6.61 -7.32
C GLY A 19 13.14 6.04 -5.92
N PHE A 20 14.26 5.31 -5.69
CA PHE A 20 14.61 4.85 -4.35
C PHE A 20 15.15 5.97 -3.48
N LEU A 21 14.75 5.97 -2.22
CA LEU A 21 15.21 6.96 -1.25
C LEU A 21 16.56 6.58 -0.66
N TRP A 22 17.43 7.57 -0.55
CA TRP A 22 18.73 7.45 0.09
C TRP A 22 18.81 8.42 1.25
N LEU A 23 19.11 7.89 2.43
CA LEU A 23 19.10 8.60 3.70
C LEU A 23 20.52 8.72 4.25
N ALA A 24 21.01 9.94 4.38
CA ALA A 24 22.27 10.19 5.06
C ALA A 24 22.07 10.15 6.58
N SER A 25 22.90 9.45 7.31
CA SER A 25 22.79 9.28 8.75
C SER A 25 24.14 9.24 9.46
N GLN A 26 24.13 9.15 10.78
CA GLN A 26 25.37 8.97 11.57
C GLN A 26 25.99 7.57 11.40
N SER A 27 25.29 6.61 10.82
CA SER A 27 25.79 5.26 10.53
C SER A 27 26.07 4.99 9.07
N GLY A 28 26.22 6.03 8.26
CA GLY A 28 26.46 5.94 6.84
C GLY A 28 25.26 6.39 6.01
N VAL A 29 25.04 5.70 4.90
CA VAL A 29 23.93 5.98 3.99
C VAL A 29 23.05 4.74 3.90
N ASP A 30 21.75 4.90 4.06
CA ASP A 30 20.75 3.86 3.91
C ASP A 30 19.98 4.05 2.60
N LYS A 31 19.90 3.02 1.76
CA LYS A 31 19.00 2.94 0.60
C LYS A 31 17.70 2.30 1.04
N PHE A 32 16.57 2.92 0.75
CA PHE A 32 15.24 2.43 1.04
C PHE A 32 14.44 2.17 -0.24
N ASP A 33 13.98 0.95 -0.42
CA ASP A 33 13.25 0.50 -1.60
C ASP A 33 11.71 0.50 -1.43
N GLY A 34 11.21 1.10 -0.34
CA GLY A 34 9.80 1.08 0.07
C GLY A 34 9.48 -0.01 1.11
N TYR A 35 10.38 -0.97 1.33
CA TYR A 35 10.18 -2.11 2.21
C TYR A 35 11.37 -2.40 3.12
N THR A 36 12.57 -2.35 2.58
CA THR A 36 13.79 -2.75 3.27
C THR A 36 14.86 -1.67 3.17
N PHE A 37 15.71 -1.62 4.19
CA PHE A 37 16.87 -0.75 4.21
C PHE A 37 18.13 -1.55 3.87
N ARG A 38 18.97 -0.95 3.05
CA ARG A 38 20.32 -1.41 2.81
C ARG A 38 21.31 -0.34 3.22
N ASN A 39 22.10 -0.63 4.25
CA ASN A 39 23.09 0.28 4.80
C ASN A 39 24.44 0.18 4.09
N PHE A 40 25.03 1.33 3.80
CA PHE A 40 26.39 1.52 3.30
C PHE A 40 27.20 2.28 4.36
N GLY A 41 27.90 1.52 5.18
CA GLY A 41 28.71 2.04 6.26
C GLY A 41 30.16 2.32 5.84
N LEU A 42 31.12 2.08 6.75
CA LEU A 42 32.55 2.16 6.46
C LEU A 42 32.94 1.12 5.42
N TRP A 43 33.86 1.48 4.56
CA TRP A 43 34.50 0.52 3.66
C TRP A 43 35.28 -0.57 4.44
N GLY A 44 35.32 -1.79 3.90
CA GLY A 44 36.15 -2.86 4.39
C GLY A 44 37.55 -2.84 3.77
N GLU A 45 38.00 -4.00 3.30
CA GLU A 45 39.29 -4.11 2.56
C GLU A 45 39.21 -3.41 1.21
N ASP A 46 38.02 -3.40 0.56
CA ASP A 46 37.75 -2.69 -0.69
C ASP A 46 37.12 -1.32 -0.43
N LYS A 47 37.83 -0.26 -0.81
CA LYS A 47 37.41 1.13 -0.68
C LYS A 47 36.19 1.50 -1.52
N SER A 48 35.87 0.68 -2.52
CA SER A 48 34.69 0.90 -3.39
C SER A 48 33.39 0.46 -2.75
N THR A 49 33.39 -0.15 -1.57
CA THR A 49 32.21 -0.77 -0.95
C THR A 49 31.53 0.07 0.13
N GLY A 50 32.06 1.21 0.49
CA GLY A 50 31.49 2.04 1.57
C GLY A 50 32.13 3.44 1.67
N LEU A 51 31.80 4.15 2.75
CA LEU A 51 32.26 5.52 3.04
C LEU A 51 33.60 5.54 3.76
N GLN A 52 34.27 6.69 3.70
CA GLN A 52 35.50 6.95 4.50
C GLN A 52 35.20 7.11 5.99
N THR A 53 34.04 7.65 6.34
CA THR A 53 33.56 7.80 7.72
C THR A 53 32.07 7.51 7.79
N LEU A 54 31.58 7.07 8.95
CA LEU A 54 30.17 6.78 9.15
C LEU A 54 29.26 8.03 9.09
N PHE A 55 29.76 9.19 9.50
CA PHE A 55 28.94 10.39 9.57
C PHE A 55 28.70 11.01 8.20
N ALA A 56 27.60 10.60 7.54
CA ALA A 56 27.09 11.25 6.34
C ALA A 56 26.23 12.46 6.75
N LEU A 57 26.61 13.64 6.28
CA LEU A 57 25.94 14.91 6.62
C LEU A 57 25.00 15.36 5.53
N GLN A 58 25.38 15.14 4.28
CA GLN A 58 24.66 15.59 3.10
C GLN A 58 24.63 14.48 2.06
N ILE A 59 23.54 14.42 1.33
CA ILE A 59 23.40 13.56 0.15
C ILE A 59 22.67 14.32 -0.94
N GLU A 60 23.19 14.31 -2.16
CA GLU A 60 22.63 15.03 -3.30
C GLU A 60 22.72 14.17 -4.56
N ALA A 61 21.65 14.10 -5.32
CA ALA A 61 21.63 13.38 -6.59
C ALA A 61 22.22 14.24 -7.73
N SER A 62 22.91 13.59 -8.67
CA SER A 62 23.20 14.22 -9.97
C SER A 62 21.89 14.49 -10.72
N LEU A 63 21.91 15.41 -11.69
CA LEU A 63 20.71 15.85 -12.40
C LEU A 63 19.96 14.69 -13.09
N ASP A 64 20.68 13.68 -13.55
CA ASP A 64 20.16 12.46 -14.17
C ASP A 64 19.84 11.34 -13.14
N GLY A 65 20.18 11.56 -11.87
CA GLY A 65 20.04 10.58 -10.80
C GLY A 65 20.96 9.37 -10.90
N GLN A 66 21.96 9.39 -11.81
CA GLN A 66 22.91 8.29 -11.98
C GLN A 66 23.90 8.19 -10.83
N TYR A 67 24.27 9.33 -10.25
CA TYR A 67 25.23 9.42 -9.16
C TYR A 67 24.60 10.08 -7.94
N LEU A 68 25.00 9.61 -6.76
CA LEU A 68 24.71 10.27 -5.50
C LEU A 68 26.00 10.78 -4.89
N TRP A 69 26.00 12.04 -4.50
CA TRP A 69 27.13 12.69 -3.85
C TRP A 69 26.91 12.73 -2.35
N VAL A 70 27.84 12.20 -1.60
CA VAL A 70 27.74 12.11 -0.15
C VAL A 70 28.84 12.95 0.50
N GLY A 71 28.42 13.93 1.27
CA GLY A 71 29.29 14.77 2.07
C GLY A 71 29.42 14.21 3.49
N THR A 72 30.62 14.05 3.94
CA THR A 72 30.94 13.51 5.26
C THR A 72 31.81 14.45 6.07
N TYR A 73 32.12 14.08 7.30
CA TYR A 73 33.12 14.78 8.13
C TYR A 73 34.55 14.72 7.55
N SER A 74 34.82 13.81 6.61
CA SER A 74 36.18 13.56 6.10
C SER A 74 36.33 13.77 4.61
N GLY A 75 35.33 14.33 3.93
CA GLY A 75 35.38 14.62 2.51
C GLY A 75 34.16 14.22 1.73
N LEU A 76 34.31 14.15 0.42
CA LEU A 76 33.26 13.89 -0.56
C LEU A 76 33.38 12.46 -1.10
N SER A 77 32.28 11.79 -1.22
CA SER A 77 32.16 10.49 -1.91
C SER A 77 31.08 10.57 -2.99
N ARG A 78 31.25 9.80 -4.06
CA ARG A 78 30.25 9.58 -5.11
C ARG A 78 29.85 8.13 -5.13
N ILE A 79 28.56 7.85 -5.15
CA ILE A 79 27.99 6.51 -5.31
C ILE A 79 27.45 6.41 -6.73
N ASP A 80 27.86 5.38 -7.46
CA ASP A 80 27.21 5.00 -8.71
C ASP A 80 25.97 4.17 -8.37
N VAL A 81 24.80 4.60 -8.81
CA VAL A 81 23.50 4.00 -8.42
C VAL A 81 23.35 2.57 -8.95
N ASP A 82 23.86 2.27 -10.16
CA ASP A 82 23.71 0.94 -10.79
C ASP A 82 24.64 -0.10 -10.19
N THR A 83 25.87 0.32 -9.89
CA THR A 83 26.88 -0.59 -9.35
C THR A 83 26.95 -0.56 -7.83
N GLU A 84 26.36 0.46 -7.21
CA GLU A 84 26.49 0.80 -5.79
C GLU A 84 27.94 0.89 -5.33
N SER A 85 28.84 1.29 -6.24
CA SER A 85 30.25 1.48 -5.98
C SER A 85 30.58 2.88 -5.58
N PHE A 86 31.54 3.04 -4.69
CA PHE A 86 31.97 4.30 -4.13
C PHE A 86 33.26 4.80 -4.77
N LYS A 87 33.30 6.11 -5.08
CA LYS A 87 34.51 6.82 -5.40
C LYS A 87 34.69 8.00 -4.45
N HIS A 88 35.90 8.16 -3.93
CA HIS A 88 36.22 9.18 -2.92
C HIS A 88 37.07 10.30 -3.50
N TYR A 89 36.76 11.51 -3.10
CA TYR A 89 37.42 12.72 -3.54
C TYR A 89 38.05 13.46 -2.36
N THR A 90 39.30 13.85 -2.50
CA THR A 90 40.01 14.72 -1.55
C THR A 90 39.81 16.17 -1.96
N LEU A 91 39.35 17.00 -1.04
CA LEU A 91 39.24 18.44 -1.28
C LEU A 91 40.62 19.06 -1.32
N PRO A 92 40.89 19.94 -2.31
CA PRO A 92 42.14 20.74 -2.31
C PRO A 92 42.32 21.50 -1.01
N ALA A 93 43.48 21.40 -0.38
CA ALA A 93 43.78 22.06 0.87
C ALA A 93 43.80 23.57 0.70
N SER A 94 43.06 24.31 1.50
CA SER A 94 43.25 25.75 1.69
C SER A 94 43.97 25.98 3.01
N GLU A 95 45.22 26.41 2.98
CA GLU A 95 45.96 26.78 4.20
C GLU A 95 45.23 27.87 4.99
N PRO A 96 45.11 27.81 6.34
CA PRO A 96 45.72 26.85 7.27
C PRO A 96 44.77 25.83 7.87
N PHE A 97 43.58 25.57 7.27
CA PHE A 97 42.55 24.70 7.83
C PHE A 97 42.38 23.45 6.99
N ASN A 98 42.72 22.29 7.56
CA ASN A 98 42.72 21.01 6.88
C ASN A 98 41.49 20.13 7.22
N LYS A 99 40.37 20.74 7.64
CA LYS A 99 39.15 20.04 7.88
C LYS A 99 38.39 19.87 6.58
N GLN A 100 37.93 18.64 6.31
CA GLN A 100 37.20 18.24 5.09
C GLN A 100 35.71 18.06 5.33
N VAL A 101 35.15 18.70 6.36
CA VAL A 101 33.72 18.58 6.68
C VAL A 101 32.89 19.23 5.58
N ILE A 102 31.99 18.45 4.99
CA ILE A 102 31.07 18.96 3.97
C ILE A 102 29.80 19.47 4.65
N ASN A 103 29.54 20.77 4.57
CA ASN A 103 28.35 21.41 5.14
C ASN A 103 27.15 21.32 4.20
N ARG A 104 27.37 21.44 2.88
CA ARG A 104 26.31 21.36 1.86
C ARG A 104 26.86 20.88 0.53
N ILE A 105 26.05 20.11 -0.16
CA ILE A 105 26.24 19.76 -1.57
C ILE A 105 24.98 20.19 -2.31
N LYS A 106 25.14 20.75 -3.51
CA LYS A 106 24.01 21.16 -4.34
C LYS A 106 24.32 20.95 -5.81
N THR A 107 23.46 20.25 -6.50
CA THR A 107 23.44 20.16 -7.95
C THR A 107 22.51 21.25 -8.48
N THR A 108 23.05 22.17 -9.26
CA THR A 108 22.27 23.26 -9.84
C THR A 108 21.53 22.80 -11.11
N HIS A 109 20.53 23.55 -11.53
CA HIS A 109 19.70 23.24 -12.70
C HIS A 109 20.47 23.08 -14.02
N ASN A 110 21.69 23.60 -14.10
CA ASN A 110 22.59 23.40 -15.25
C ASN A 110 23.52 22.18 -15.10
N GLY A 111 23.32 21.36 -14.07
CA GLY A 111 24.10 20.13 -13.80
C GLY A 111 25.44 20.35 -13.10
N GLN A 112 25.80 21.59 -12.73
CA GLN A 112 27.03 21.86 -12.01
C GLN A 112 26.90 21.50 -10.54
N LEU A 113 27.81 20.67 -10.02
CA LEU A 113 27.89 20.33 -8.62
C LEU A 113 28.72 21.37 -7.85
N TRP A 114 28.12 21.89 -6.79
CA TRP A 114 28.75 22.81 -5.85
C TRP A 114 28.86 22.17 -4.48
N ILE A 115 29.99 22.43 -3.81
CA ILE A 115 30.30 21.87 -2.51
C ILE A 115 30.73 22.96 -1.57
N VAL A 116 30.12 23.02 -0.42
CA VAL A 116 30.46 23.92 0.67
C VAL A 116 31.10 23.12 1.81
N SER A 117 32.32 23.51 2.17
CA SER A 117 33.05 22.92 3.28
C SER A 117 33.63 23.99 4.16
N GLU A 118 33.11 24.13 5.37
CA GLU A 118 33.47 25.20 6.31
C GLU A 118 33.47 26.61 5.67
N ARG A 119 34.63 27.10 5.25
CA ARG A 119 34.81 28.43 4.65
C ARG A 119 35.00 28.40 3.15
N ASN A 120 35.14 27.23 2.57
CA ASN A 120 35.55 27.03 1.20
C ASN A 120 34.38 26.66 0.32
N LEU A 121 34.36 27.18 -0.88
CA LEU A 121 33.46 26.88 -1.95
C LEU A 121 34.21 26.13 -3.04
N TYR A 122 33.76 24.93 -3.34
CA TYR A 122 34.32 24.07 -4.37
C TYR A 122 33.28 23.74 -5.45
N THR A 123 33.78 23.28 -6.58
CA THR A 123 32.99 22.71 -7.66
C THR A 123 33.61 21.41 -8.16
N TYR A 124 32.79 20.55 -8.69
CA TYR A 124 33.25 19.32 -9.35
C TYR A 124 33.43 19.56 -10.84
N SER A 125 34.59 19.15 -11.37
CA SER A 125 34.90 19.16 -12.79
C SER A 125 34.78 17.77 -13.40
N PRO A 126 33.79 17.51 -14.27
CA PRO A 126 33.64 16.21 -14.93
C PRO A 126 34.82 15.85 -15.85
N GLU A 127 35.46 16.87 -16.47
CA GLU A 127 36.54 16.64 -17.43
C GLU A 127 37.81 16.09 -16.75
N SER A 128 38.10 16.55 -15.55
CA SER A 128 39.28 16.12 -14.76
C SER A 128 38.92 15.07 -13.70
N ASP A 129 37.60 14.77 -13.54
CA ASP A 129 37.03 13.94 -12.48
C ASP A 129 37.62 14.26 -11.10
N SER A 130 37.64 15.57 -10.78
CA SER A 130 38.24 16.12 -9.57
C SER A 130 37.45 17.32 -9.02
N VAL A 131 37.70 17.63 -7.74
CA VAL A 131 37.10 18.80 -7.07
C VAL A 131 38.07 19.96 -7.09
N GLU A 132 37.58 21.15 -7.47
CA GLU A 132 38.38 22.38 -7.59
C GLU A 132 37.90 23.43 -6.57
N LEU A 133 38.86 24.13 -5.95
CA LEU A 133 38.56 25.29 -5.11
C LEU A 133 38.22 26.51 -5.99
N VAL A 134 37.04 27.08 -5.77
CA VAL A 134 36.56 28.27 -6.50
C VAL A 134 36.78 29.53 -5.71
N SER A 135 36.41 29.54 -4.42
CA SER A 135 36.47 30.69 -3.55
C SER A 135 36.50 30.30 -2.08
N TYR A 136 36.70 31.24 -1.21
CA TYR A 136 36.68 31.08 0.24
C TYR A 136 36.17 32.32 0.95
N LEU A 137 35.62 32.15 2.16
CA LEU A 137 35.19 33.25 3.01
C LEU A 137 36.39 33.82 3.78
N PRO A 138 36.67 35.13 3.68
CA PRO A 138 37.84 35.74 4.35
C PRO A 138 37.81 35.70 5.88
N SER A 139 36.60 35.71 6.46
CA SER A 139 36.39 35.62 7.91
C SER A 139 36.89 34.30 8.51
N THR A 140 37.63 34.37 9.60
CA THR A 140 38.16 33.18 10.30
C THR A 140 37.16 32.57 11.29
N THR A 141 36.08 33.29 11.61
CA THR A 141 35.07 32.88 12.60
C THR A 141 33.74 32.46 11.98
N SER A 142 33.56 32.65 10.67
CA SER A 142 32.32 32.40 9.97
C SER A 142 32.44 31.20 9.06
N THR A 143 31.37 30.43 8.95
CA THR A 143 31.25 29.24 8.08
C THR A 143 30.17 29.43 7.03
N LEU A 144 30.40 28.92 5.84
CA LEU A 144 29.38 28.80 4.79
C LEU A 144 28.38 27.74 5.17
N THR A 145 27.08 27.98 4.90
CA THR A 145 26.00 27.13 5.34
C THR A 145 25.22 26.52 4.20
N ASP A 146 24.87 27.32 3.18
CA ASP A 146 24.08 26.82 2.04
C ASP A 146 24.41 27.59 0.75
N ILE A 147 23.93 27.07 -0.39
CA ILE A 147 24.24 27.58 -1.71
C ILE A 147 23.08 27.39 -2.67
N GLU A 148 22.79 28.36 -3.52
CA GLU A 148 21.74 28.28 -4.55
C GLU A 148 22.12 29.14 -5.77
N LEU A 149 21.81 28.61 -6.99
CA LEU A 149 21.95 29.32 -8.24
C LEU A 149 20.63 29.99 -8.61
N ILE A 150 20.57 31.31 -8.59
CA ILE A 150 19.37 32.09 -8.89
C ILE A 150 19.61 32.89 -10.15
N GLY A 151 18.91 32.52 -11.21
CA GLY A 151 19.26 33.01 -12.55
C GLY A 151 20.67 32.55 -12.93
N ASN A 152 21.60 33.52 -13.14
CA ASN A 152 23.00 33.23 -13.42
C ASN A 152 23.94 33.63 -12.26
N THR A 153 23.39 33.98 -11.11
CA THR A 153 24.16 34.42 -9.95
C THR A 153 24.15 33.34 -8.87
N LEU A 154 25.29 32.92 -8.43
CA LEU A 154 25.47 32.01 -7.32
C LEU A 154 25.44 32.78 -6.01
N TYR A 155 24.42 32.49 -5.18
CA TYR A 155 24.31 33.02 -3.84
C TYR A 155 24.77 31.98 -2.82
N VAL A 156 25.42 32.46 -1.76
CA VAL A 156 25.94 31.59 -0.69
C VAL A 156 25.61 32.22 0.65
N THR A 157 25.00 31.44 1.53
CA THR A 157 24.75 31.87 2.90
C THR A 157 25.87 31.45 3.85
N SER A 158 25.97 32.15 4.93
CA SER A 158 26.95 31.87 5.98
C SER A 158 26.39 32.17 7.37
N THR A 159 27.15 31.84 8.40
CA THR A 159 26.84 32.24 9.79
C THR A 159 26.96 33.73 10.04
N SER A 160 27.44 34.51 9.04
CA SER A 160 27.68 35.96 9.15
C SER A 160 27.05 36.82 8.07
N GLY A 161 26.28 36.26 7.15
CA GLY A 161 25.64 37.03 6.10
C GLY A 161 25.35 36.29 4.81
N LEU A 162 24.77 37.00 3.86
CA LEU A 162 24.45 36.50 2.51
C LEU A 162 25.48 37.05 1.53
N TYR A 163 26.10 36.21 0.74
CA TYR A 163 27.14 36.51 -0.23
C TYR A 163 26.70 36.12 -1.63
N LYS A 164 27.33 36.72 -2.65
CA LYS A 164 27.27 36.27 -4.05
C LYS A 164 28.68 35.98 -4.55
N LEU A 165 28.82 35.02 -5.45
CA LEU A 165 30.08 34.75 -6.13
C LEU A 165 30.29 35.73 -7.28
N ASP A 166 31.40 36.45 -7.27
CA ASP A 166 31.91 37.11 -8.46
C ASP A 166 32.72 36.11 -9.29
N PRO A 167 32.20 35.68 -10.48
CA PRO A 167 32.84 34.63 -11.25
C PRO A 167 34.19 35.06 -11.86
N PHE A 168 34.40 36.33 -12.05
CA PHE A 168 35.66 36.86 -12.62
C PHE A 168 36.78 36.99 -11.57
N LYS A 169 36.43 37.49 -10.41
CA LYS A 169 37.40 37.64 -9.30
C LYS A 169 37.55 36.34 -8.50
N ARG A 170 36.64 35.38 -8.68
CA ARG A 170 36.54 34.18 -7.84
C ARG A 170 36.48 34.50 -6.34
N SER A 171 35.71 35.56 -5.98
CA SER A 171 35.57 36.02 -4.60
C SER A 171 34.12 36.09 -4.17
N LEU A 172 33.86 35.85 -2.88
CA LEU A 172 32.54 36.02 -2.27
C LEU A 172 32.36 37.47 -1.84
N GLU A 173 31.36 38.15 -2.40
CA GLU A 173 31.02 39.55 -2.07
C GLU A 173 29.76 39.55 -1.18
N LEU A 174 29.80 40.25 -0.04
CA LEU A 174 28.65 40.40 0.87
C LEU A 174 27.55 41.19 0.15
N VAL A 175 26.35 40.62 0.10
CA VAL A 175 25.17 41.21 -0.52
C VAL A 175 24.30 41.90 0.52
N ALA A 176 24.03 41.22 1.62
CA ALA A 176 23.10 41.69 2.63
C ALA A 176 23.30 40.98 3.99
N PHE A 177 22.71 41.58 5.02
CA PHE A 177 22.49 40.96 6.33
C PHE A 177 23.78 40.59 7.08
N GLU A 178 24.74 41.46 7.13
CA GLU A 178 25.95 41.30 7.93
C GLU A 178 25.58 40.87 9.37
N ASN A 179 26.33 39.93 9.93
CA ASN A 179 26.12 39.36 11.27
C ASN A 179 24.80 38.56 11.46
N THR A 180 24.21 38.09 10.39
CA THR A 180 23.03 37.18 10.45
C THR A 180 23.43 35.75 10.17
N ASN A 181 23.05 34.86 11.06
CA ASN A 181 23.32 33.41 10.93
C ASN A 181 22.21 32.75 10.11
N PHE A 182 22.53 32.40 8.89
CA PHE A 182 21.64 31.69 7.98
C PHE A 182 21.88 30.17 8.04
N THR A 183 20.79 29.41 7.88
CA THR A 183 20.82 27.95 7.89
C THR A 183 20.47 27.35 6.53
N ARG A 184 19.59 28.02 5.77
CA ARG A 184 19.08 27.54 4.47
C ARG A 184 18.90 28.68 3.47
N LEU A 185 18.97 28.30 2.18
CA LEU A 185 18.74 29.17 1.03
C LEU A 185 17.99 28.38 -0.05
N VAL A 186 16.80 28.84 -0.42
CA VAL A 186 15.95 28.17 -1.41
C VAL A 186 15.41 29.18 -2.41
N ALA A 187 15.62 28.93 -3.71
CA ALA A 187 15.09 29.77 -4.78
C ALA A 187 13.56 29.79 -4.77
N ALA A 188 12.97 30.95 -4.99
CA ALA A 188 11.54 31.18 -5.17
C ALA A 188 11.28 31.85 -6.53
N GLU A 189 10.02 32.09 -6.87
CA GLU A 189 9.65 32.77 -8.11
C GLU A 189 10.14 34.21 -8.20
N LYS A 190 10.39 34.71 -9.40
CA LYS A 190 10.71 36.12 -9.72
C LYS A 190 11.99 36.61 -9.05
N SER A 191 13.07 35.85 -9.11
CA SER A 191 14.37 36.17 -8.53
C SER A 191 14.38 36.36 -7.00
N ARG A 192 13.28 36.01 -6.31
CA ARG A 192 13.23 36.02 -4.84
C ARG A 192 13.74 34.67 -4.30
N PHE A 193 14.07 34.66 -3.03
CA PHE A 193 14.47 33.45 -2.35
C PHE A 193 14.08 33.46 -0.86
N TRP A 194 13.87 32.26 -0.32
CA TRP A 194 13.64 32.04 1.09
C TRP A 194 14.96 31.80 1.82
N LEU A 195 15.11 32.46 2.94
CA LEU A 195 16.26 32.36 3.84
C LEU A 195 15.81 31.75 5.17
N GLY A 196 16.33 30.61 5.54
CA GLY A 196 16.22 30.07 6.89
C GLY A 196 17.28 30.71 7.79
N THR A 197 16.91 31.09 9.00
CA THR A 197 17.82 31.67 9.99
C THR A 197 17.87 30.83 11.26
N ALA A 198 18.92 31.02 12.05
CA ALA A 198 19.06 30.42 13.35
C ALA A 198 18.24 31.09 14.45
N THR A 199 17.75 32.34 14.26
CA THR A 199 17.15 33.13 15.35
C THR A 199 15.92 33.96 14.97
N ARG A 200 15.58 34.04 13.67
CA ARG A 200 14.53 34.97 13.18
C ARG A 200 13.46 34.26 12.34
N GLY A 201 13.53 32.95 12.22
CA GLY A 201 12.60 32.17 11.41
C GLY A 201 12.95 32.15 9.91
N ALA A 202 11.91 32.04 9.06
CA ALA A 202 12.04 31.98 7.61
C ALA A 202 11.74 33.36 6.99
N CYS A 203 12.62 33.84 6.12
CA CYS A 203 12.59 35.21 5.56
C CYS A 203 12.53 35.15 4.03
N LEU A 204 11.55 35.85 3.44
CA LEU A 204 11.53 36.06 1.97
C LEU A 204 12.33 37.30 1.60
N PHE A 205 13.31 37.15 0.70
CA PHE A 205 14.20 38.19 0.28
C PHE A 205 14.15 38.40 -1.24
N ASN A 206 14.22 39.67 -1.65
CA ASN A 206 14.38 40.05 -3.05
C ASN A 206 15.69 40.82 -3.19
N PRO A 207 16.70 40.32 -3.91
CA PRO A 207 17.97 41.00 -4.09
C PRO A 207 17.88 42.30 -4.89
N ASP A 208 16.84 42.45 -5.73
CA ASP A 208 16.62 43.65 -6.55
C ASP A 208 15.96 44.78 -5.75
N ASP A 209 15.37 44.47 -4.59
CA ASP A 209 14.71 45.43 -3.72
C ASP A 209 15.57 45.71 -2.48
N GLN A 210 16.44 46.70 -2.57
CA GLN A 210 17.34 47.12 -1.47
C GLN A 210 16.61 47.68 -0.24
N SER A 211 15.26 47.86 -0.30
CA SER A 211 14.46 48.37 0.82
C SER A 211 14.00 47.27 1.79
N THR A 212 14.15 45.99 1.44
CA THR A 212 13.78 44.87 2.30
C THR A 212 14.80 44.72 3.44
N THR A 213 14.41 45.15 4.62
CA THR A 213 15.10 44.78 5.85
C THR A 213 14.60 43.39 6.30
N ILE A 214 15.50 42.58 6.83
CA ILE A 214 15.19 41.21 7.29
C ILE A 214 14.00 41.17 8.26
N ASP A 215 13.77 42.23 9.01
CA ASP A 215 12.73 42.30 10.05
C ASP A 215 11.31 42.44 9.48
N LYS A 216 11.15 42.78 8.20
CA LYS A 216 9.83 42.97 7.58
C LYS A 216 9.36 41.78 6.74
N GLY A 217 10.24 40.85 6.42
CA GLY A 217 9.95 39.71 5.55
C GLY A 217 10.05 38.34 6.23
N CYS A 218 10.24 38.29 7.55
CA CYS A 218 10.46 37.04 8.27
C CYS A 218 9.18 36.59 9.00
N THR A 219 8.87 35.31 8.86
CA THR A 219 7.88 34.60 9.65
C THR A 219 8.60 33.93 10.82
N SER A 220 8.23 34.29 12.05
CA SER A 220 8.88 33.85 13.29
C SER A 220 7.88 33.18 14.23
N GLU A 221 8.31 32.77 15.42
CA GLU A 221 7.39 32.28 16.48
C GLU A 221 6.26 33.26 16.79
N THR A 222 6.51 34.56 16.71
CA THR A 222 5.46 35.59 16.91
C THR A 222 4.40 35.58 15.81
N HIS A 223 4.67 34.95 14.68
CA HIS A 223 3.76 34.74 13.56
C HIS A 223 3.21 33.31 13.50
N GLY A 224 3.53 32.49 14.51
CA GLY A 224 3.02 31.12 14.65
C GLY A 224 3.99 30.01 14.22
N LEU A 225 5.22 30.28 13.82
CA LEU A 225 6.24 29.23 13.65
C LEU A 225 6.47 28.49 14.97
N SER A 226 6.73 27.19 14.88
CA SER A 226 7.02 26.36 16.05
C SER A 226 8.35 26.71 16.75
N ASP A 227 9.31 27.26 16.00
CA ASP A 227 10.63 27.71 16.50
C ASP A 227 11.25 28.70 15.51
N ASN A 228 12.09 29.59 16.01
CA ASN A 228 12.84 30.55 15.16
C ASN A 228 14.06 29.93 14.49
N TYR A 229 14.54 28.77 14.96
CA TYR A 229 15.64 28.06 14.33
C TYR A 229 15.11 27.19 13.19
N VAL A 230 15.26 27.68 11.97
CA VAL A 230 14.88 26.93 10.75
C VAL A 230 15.97 25.91 10.42
N THR A 231 15.58 24.64 10.29
CA THR A 231 16.50 23.55 9.94
C THR A 231 16.51 23.30 8.43
N ASP A 232 15.33 23.37 7.78
CA ASP A 232 15.21 23.22 6.33
C ASP A 232 14.00 23.97 5.77
N ILE A 233 13.99 24.22 4.46
CA ILE A 233 12.88 24.84 3.73
C ILE A 233 12.67 24.08 2.43
N LEU A 234 11.42 23.70 2.15
CA LEU A 234 11.01 23.07 0.91
C LEU A 234 9.91 23.89 0.26
N LEU A 235 10.14 24.35 -0.97
CA LEU A 235 9.14 24.98 -1.81
C LEU A 235 8.46 23.90 -2.66
N LYS A 236 7.14 23.77 -2.54
CA LYS A 236 6.34 22.81 -3.31
C LYS A 236 5.86 23.42 -4.64
N ASP A 237 5.54 22.56 -5.60
CA ASP A 237 5.04 22.96 -6.92
C ASP A 237 3.72 23.75 -6.86
N ASN A 238 2.91 23.54 -5.83
CA ASN A 238 1.67 24.29 -5.60
C ASN A 238 1.90 25.70 -4.98
N GLY A 239 3.18 26.04 -4.72
CA GLY A 239 3.57 27.31 -4.10
C GLY A 239 3.52 27.34 -2.56
N ASP A 240 3.13 26.23 -1.90
CA ASP A 240 3.23 26.09 -0.45
C ASP A 240 4.68 25.93 -0.02
N ILE A 241 5.01 26.48 1.12
CA ILE A 241 6.35 26.44 1.67
C ILE A 241 6.33 25.65 2.97
N TRP A 242 7.07 24.56 2.99
CA TRP A 242 7.27 23.75 4.18
C TRP A 242 8.53 24.21 4.89
N VAL A 243 8.39 24.61 6.13
CA VAL A 243 9.48 25.12 6.98
C VAL A 243 9.64 24.20 8.17
N SER A 244 10.75 23.49 8.20
CA SER A 244 11.12 22.69 9.35
C SER A 244 11.93 23.48 10.36
N THR A 245 11.74 23.16 11.62
CA THR A 245 12.39 23.82 12.75
C THR A 245 12.86 22.79 13.78
N GLN A 246 13.57 23.24 14.80
CA GLN A 246 13.93 22.35 15.93
C GLN A 246 12.73 21.91 16.80
N ARG A 247 11.51 22.44 16.55
CA ARG A 247 10.30 22.11 17.32
C ARG A 247 9.11 21.79 16.43
N GLY A 248 9.35 21.30 15.24
CA GLY A 248 8.29 20.80 14.37
C GLY A 248 8.29 21.36 12.96
N LEU A 249 7.27 20.93 12.19
CA LEU A 249 7.04 21.28 10.81
C LEU A 249 5.91 22.29 10.67
N ASN A 250 6.14 23.31 9.84
CA ASN A 250 5.19 24.38 9.59
C ASN A 250 4.93 24.48 8.08
N ILE A 251 3.72 24.84 7.70
CA ILE A 251 3.34 25.11 6.31
C ILE A 251 2.90 26.56 6.18
N LEU A 252 3.55 27.31 5.29
CA LEU A 252 3.12 28.63 4.86
C LEU A 252 2.41 28.49 3.53
N THR A 253 1.14 28.88 3.48
CA THR A 253 0.38 28.78 2.24
C THR A 253 0.73 29.94 1.29
N SER A 254 0.73 29.68 -0.02
CA SER A 254 1.00 30.69 -1.05
C SER A 254 0.03 31.89 -1.01
N HIS A 255 -1.16 31.70 -0.46
CA HIS A 255 -2.23 32.73 -0.39
C HIS A 255 -2.10 33.65 0.82
N ASN A 256 -1.45 33.23 1.91
CA ASN A 256 -1.21 34.05 3.09
C ASN A 256 0.09 33.61 3.80
N PRO A 257 1.22 34.17 3.44
CA PRO A 257 2.51 33.83 4.06
C PRO A 257 2.61 34.19 5.55
N ASN A 258 1.63 34.92 6.09
CA ASN A 258 1.54 35.24 7.51
C ASN A 258 0.66 34.25 8.29
N SER A 259 -0.04 33.32 7.64
CA SER A 259 -0.76 32.26 8.32
C SER A 259 0.06 30.96 8.29
N VAL A 260 0.56 30.62 9.46
CA VAL A 260 1.29 29.35 9.64
C VAL A 260 0.30 28.29 10.02
N LEU A 261 0.19 27.27 9.17
CA LEU A 261 -0.51 26.04 9.51
C LEU A 261 0.51 25.03 10.04
N ARG A 262 0.23 24.40 11.16
CA ARG A 262 1.00 23.23 11.59
C ARG A 262 0.72 22.07 10.62
N ALA A 263 1.77 21.43 10.14
CA ALA A 263 1.58 20.30 9.24
C ALA A 263 0.76 19.20 9.92
N PRO A 264 -0.27 18.68 9.26
CA PRO A 264 -0.98 17.50 9.71
C PRO A 264 -0.12 16.27 9.42
N ILE A 265 0.89 16.02 10.22
CA ILE A 265 1.56 14.73 10.25
C ILE A 265 0.73 13.87 11.19
N ASN A 266 0.19 12.76 10.70
CA ASN A 266 -0.79 11.92 11.40
C ASN A 266 -0.27 11.17 12.64
N GLU A 267 0.98 11.35 13.02
CA GLU A 267 1.50 10.89 14.29
C GLU A 267 1.53 12.07 15.25
N LYS A 268 0.81 11.97 16.34
CA LYS A 268 0.65 13.01 17.38
C LYS A 268 1.97 13.58 17.91
N ASP A 269 3.10 12.98 17.57
CA ASP A 269 4.41 13.32 18.07
C ASP A 269 5.34 13.97 17.01
N ALA A 270 5.24 13.63 15.74
CA ALA A 270 6.12 14.18 14.68
C ALA A 270 5.97 15.72 14.49
N ALA A 271 4.83 16.28 14.84
CA ALA A 271 4.62 17.74 14.83
C ALA A 271 5.42 18.48 15.92
N LYS A 272 6.08 17.79 16.84
CA LYS A 272 6.86 18.34 17.95
C LYS A 272 8.34 17.94 17.88
N GLU A 273 8.73 17.13 16.92
CA GLU A 273 10.06 16.58 16.82
C GLU A 273 11.03 17.54 16.13
N ARG A 274 12.31 17.29 16.37
CA ARG A 274 13.40 18.01 15.68
C ARG A 274 13.52 17.49 14.26
N ILE A 275 13.07 18.28 13.30
CA ILE A 275 13.17 17.93 11.88
C ILE A 275 14.51 18.44 11.36
N SER A 276 15.25 17.56 10.68
CA SER A 276 16.59 17.85 10.15
C SER A 276 16.57 18.18 8.67
N SER A 277 15.73 17.51 7.88
CA SER A 277 15.70 17.64 6.43
C SER A 277 14.29 17.43 5.86
N LEU A 278 14.04 18.07 4.72
CA LEU A 278 12.82 17.94 3.92
C LEU A 278 13.22 17.60 2.49
N TYR A 279 12.53 16.63 1.91
CA TYR A 279 12.75 16.23 0.51
C TYR A 279 11.41 15.98 -0.19
N GLN A 280 11.24 16.51 -1.41
CA GLN A 280 10.10 16.16 -2.26
C GLN A 280 10.54 15.15 -3.30
N THR A 281 9.89 13.98 -3.32
CA THR A 281 10.15 12.95 -4.32
C THR A 281 9.63 13.38 -5.70
N LYS A 282 10.10 12.74 -6.76
CA LYS A 282 9.58 12.94 -8.13
C LYS A 282 8.08 12.62 -8.23
N ALA A 283 7.59 11.70 -7.40
CA ALA A 283 6.16 11.39 -7.27
C ALA A 283 5.36 12.44 -6.46
N GLY A 284 6.03 13.52 -5.99
CA GLY A 284 5.40 14.61 -5.24
C GLY A 284 5.18 14.34 -3.74
N LEU A 285 5.60 13.18 -3.22
CA LEU A 285 5.59 12.89 -1.78
C LEU A 285 6.62 13.76 -1.06
N VAL A 286 6.36 14.11 0.18
CA VAL A 286 7.33 14.82 1.03
C VAL A 286 7.88 13.84 2.07
N VAL A 287 9.19 13.69 2.07
CA VAL A 287 9.94 12.90 3.04
C VAL A 287 10.53 13.84 4.09
N VAL A 288 10.28 13.55 5.34
CA VAL A 288 10.68 14.35 6.49
C VAL A 288 11.68 13.56 7.31
N GLY A 289 12.92 14.00 7.35
CA GLY A 289 13.97 13.42 8.22
C GLY A 289 13.95 14.05 9.60
N THR A 290 14.13 13.24 10.64
CA THR A 290 14.16 13.68 12.04
C THR A 290 15.51 13.37 12.69
N THR A 291 15.78 13.99 13.83
CA THR A 291 16.99 13.71 14.60
C THR A 291 16.85 12.53 15.55
N ASP A 292 15.61 12.19 15.92
CA ASP A 292 15.37 11.29 17.06
C ASP A 292 14.53 10.05 16.68
N ASP A 293 13.72 10.10 15.59
CA ASP A 293 12.74 9.06 15.22
C ASP A 293 12.83 8.55 13.77
N GLY A 294 13.95 8.79 13.08
CA GLY A 294 14.16 8.34 11.71
C GLY A 294 13.52 9.29 10.69
N PHE A 295 12.59 8.79 9.88
CA PHE A 295 11.94 9.61 8.86
C PHE A 295 10.46 9.27 8.74
N ALA A 296 9.71 10.21 8.19
CA ALA A 296 8.29 10.05 7.82
C ALA A 296 8.06 10.42 6.36
N ILE A 297 7.12 9.75 5.72
CA ILE A 297 6.67 10.11 4.38
C ILE A 297 5.29 10.75 4.51
N SER A 298 5.15 11.97 4.01
CA SER A 298 3.89 12.71 3.97
C SER A 298 3.27 12.62 2.59
N ASN A 299 2.00 12.28 2.55
CA ASN A 299 1.24 12.30 1.31
C ASN A 299 0.85 13.75 1.00
N PRO A 300 1.15 14.28 -0.20
CA PRO A 300 0.71 15.62 -0.60
C PRO A 300 -0.81 15.78 -0.61
N LEU A 301 -1.56 14.67 -0.68
CA LEU A 301 -3.02 14.67 -0.60
C LEU A 301 -3.55 14.87 0.84
N LEU A 302 -2.72 14.70 1.88
CA LEU A 302 -3.11 15.00 3.27
C LEU A 302 -3.54 16.45 3.47
N SER A 303 -3.01 17.37 2.69
CA SER A 303 -3.41 18.79 2.74
C SER A 303 -4.82 19.03 2.21
N ASN A 304 -5.40 18.10 1.46
CA ASN A 304 -6.71 18.23 0.82
C ASN A 304 -7.84 17.64 1.65
N PHE A 305 -7.52 16.73 2.58
CA PHE A 305 -8.47 16.19 3.56
C PHE A 305 -8.13 16.77 4.95
N TYR A 306 -9.07 17.48 5.53
CA TYR A 306 -8.91 18.02 6.87
C TYR A 306 -9.91 17.35 7.79
N SER A 307 -9.43 16.61 8.78
CA SER A 307 -10.25 15.94 9.78
C SER A 307 -10.14 16.64 11.14
N GLN A 308 -11.26 16.87 11.79
CA GLN A 308 -11.33 17.54 13.08
C GLN A 308 -12.42 16.94 13.97
N GLU A 309 -12.12 16.77 15.24
CA GLU A 309 -13.10 16.47 16.27
C GLU A 309 -13.98 17.69 16.55
N ILE A 310 -15.29 17.50 16.63
CA ILE A 310 -16.24 18.58 16.90
C ILE A 310 -16.83 18.42 18.30
N GLY A 311 -16.46 19.34 19.16
CA GLY A 311 -16.78 19.27 20.58
C GLY A 311 -16.13 18.10 21.27
N GLU A 312 -16.75 17.64 22.37
CA GLU A 312 -16.31 16.46 23.12
C GLU A 312 -17.00 15.16 22.64
N GLY A 313 -17.85 15.23 21.60
CA GLY A 313 -18.60 14.10 21.06
C GLY A 313 -17.84 13.42 19.93
N ARG A 314 -17.80 12.09 19.94
CA ARG A 314 -17.09 11.32 18.93
C ARG A 314 -17.90 11.12 17.66
N ILE A 315 -19.17 10.72 17.78
CA ILE A 315 -20.00 10.32 16.65
C ILE A 315 -20.74 11.54 16.08
N ILE A 316 -20.48 11.85 14.83
CA ILE A 316 -21.22 12.88 14.10
C ILE A 316 -22.43 12.24 13.42
N SER A 317 -23.59 12.42 14.00
CA SER A 317 -24.84 11.79 13.53
C SER A 317 -25.41 12.45 12.27
N SER A 318 -25.26 13.76 12.12
CA SER A 318 -25.78 14.48 10.95
C SER A 318 -25.11 15.84 10.76
N LEU A 319 -25.10 16.28 9.50
CA LEU A 319 -24.55 17.57 9.06
C LEU A 319 -25.61 18.32 8.23
N SER A 320 -25.67 19.63 8.36
CA SER A 320 -26.53 20.48 7.51
C SER A 320 -25.82 21.78 7.16
N ASN A 321 -25.75 22.10 5.87
CA ASN A 321 -25.22 23.40 5.43
C ASN A 321 -26.03 24.57 6.04
N TYR A 322 -25.34 25.65 6.38
CA TYR A 322 -25.92 26.88 6.88
C TYR A 322 -25.58 28.04 5.94
N LYS A 323 -25.13 29.16 6.42
CA LYS A 323 -24.74 30.36 5.65
C LYS A 323 -23.22 30.53 5.69
N ASP A 324 -22.66 31.19 4.67
CA ASP A 324 -21.27 31.69 4.70
C ASP A 324 -20.21 30.64 5.14
N ASN A 325 -20.24 29.43 4.57
CA ASN A 325 -19.32 28.32 4.88
C ASN A 325 -19.46 27.71 6.30
N GLN A 326 -20.57 28.00 6.96
CA GLN A 326 -20.86 27.40 8.25
C GLN A 326 -21.73 26.14 8.08
N VAL A 327 -21.52 25.18 8.95
CA VAL A 327 -22.22 23.89 8.95
C VAL A 327 -22.72 23.57 10.32
N TRP A 328 -24.00 23.22 10.41
CA TRP A 328 -24.58 22.64 11.62
C TRP A 328 -24.15 21.21 11.77
N VAL A 329 -23.62 20.87 12.93
CA VAL A 329 -23.06 19.55 13.25
C VAL A 329 -23.80 19.00 14.45
N ALA A 330 -24.47 17.86 14.29
CA ALA A 330 -25.09 17.14 15.40
C ALA A 330 -24.17 15.99 15.82
N ASN A 331 -23.90 15.92 17.11
CA ASN A 331 -23.18 14.80 17.71
C ASN A 331 -23.90 14.33 18.99
N GLU A 332 -23.37 13.31 19.66
CA GLU A 332 -23.94 12.73 20.87
C GLU A 332 -23.96 13.68 22.08
N LYS A 333 -23.23 14.80 22.04
CA LYS A 333 -23.14 15.80 23.10
C LYS A 333 -23.99 17.06 22.84
N GLY A 334 -24.49 17.23 21.63
CA GLY A 334 -25.32 18.33 21.26
C GLY A 334 -25.18 18.81 19.83
N LEU A 335 -25.61 20.04 19.61
CA LEU A 335 -25.57 20.74 18.32
C LEU A 335 -24.43 21.76 18.32
N TRP A 336 -23.69 21.80 17.24
CA TRP A 336 -22.52 22.67 17.05
C TRP A 336 -22.65 23.46 15.76
N LEU A 337 -22.13 24.66 15.73
CA LEU A 337 -21.91 25.42 14.50
C LEU A 337 -20.43 25.43 14.19
N TYR A 338 -20.06 24.87 13.04
CA TYR A 338 -18.69 24.75 12.59
C TYR A 338 -18.43 25.63 11.37
N ASP A 339 -17.38 26.43 11.41
CA ASP A 339 -16.91 27.24 10.27
C ASP A 339 -15.81 26.51 9.49
N THR A 340 -16.10 26.22 8.23
CA THR A 340 -15.22 25.40 7.38
C THR A 340 -13.95 26.13 6.92
N ILE A 341 -13.90 27.46 7.01
CA ILE A 341 -12.70 28.25 6.63
C ILE A 341 -11.82 28.49 7.86
N SER A 342 -12.38 29.09 8.91
CA SER A 342 -11.62 29.41 10.11
C SER A 342 -11.32 28.21 11.00
N LYS A 343 -11.97 27.06 10.74
CA LYS A 343 -11.88 25.83 11.52
C LYS A 343 -12.32 25.99 12.98
N THR A 344 -13.11 27.00 13.26
CA THR A 344 -13.63 27.28 14.58
C THR A 344 -15.00 26.60 14.78
N GLN A 345 -15.31 26.27 16.02
CA GLN A 345 -16.58 25.66 16.41
C GLN A 345 -17.22 26.40 17.57
N GLU A 346 -18.51 26.48 17.52
CA GLU A 346 -19.33 27.11 18.57
C GLU A 346 -20.44 26.15 19.03
N GLY A 347 -20.61 25.97 20.31
CA GLY A 347 -21.59 25.05 20.93
C GLY A 347 -21.09 24.46 22.25
N PRO A 348 -21.75 23.43 22.80
CA PRO A 348 -23.00 22.83 22.30
C PRO A 348 -24.22 23.69 22.53
N PHE A 349 -25.13 23.74 21.55
CA PHE A 349 -26.44 24.36 21.73
C PHE A 349 -27.43 23.31 22.24
N THR A 350 -28.09 23.60 23.33
CA THR A 350 -29.06 22.72 24.01
C THR A 350 -30.40 23.38 24.27
N SER A 351 -31.39 22.59 24.65
CA SER A 351 -32.70 23.10 25.00
C SER A 351 -32.69 23.91 26.31
N ASN A 352 -32.31 25.11 26.33
CA ASN A 352 -32.42 26.11 27.39
C ASN A 352 -31.30 27.13 27.41
N GLY A 353 -30.46 27.17 26.35
CA GLY A 353 -29.37 28.15 26.28
C GLY A 353 -28.27 27.98 27.34
N ALA A 354 -28.35 26.97 28.17
CA ALA A 354 -27.36 26.63 29.16
C ALA A 354 -26.69 25.33 28.79
N LEU A 355 -25.37 25.28 28.85
CA LEU A 355 -24.56 24.07 28.83
C LEU A 355 -25.16 23.06 29.83
N ALA A 356 -25.87 22.06 29.33
CA ALA A 356 -26.35 20.99 30.18
C ALA A 356 -25.16 20.17 30.63
N SER A 357 -24.70 20.41 31.80
CA SER A 357 -23.89 19.45 32.54
C SER A 357 -24.80 18.29 32.85
N SER A 358 -24.85 17.26 32.03
CA SER A 358 -25.43 16.03 32.58
C SER A 358 -25.45 14.84 31.67
N GLU A 359 -25.29 13.81 32.31
CA GLU A 359 -25.57 12.42 32.10
C GLU A 359 -26.99 12.05 31.64
N ASP A 360 -27.87 13.01 31.30
CA ASP A 360 -29.23 12.73 30.81
C ASP A 360 -29.20 12.34 29.34
N THR A 361 -29.10 11.03 29.13
CA THR A 361 -28.84 10.33 27.85
C THR A 361 -30.05 10.26 26.91
N ASN A 362 -31.18 10.94 27.20
CA ASN A 362 -32.44 10.71 26.47
C ASN A 362 -32.64 11.59 25.23
N ASP A 363 -31.95 12.71 25.08
CA ASP A 363 -32.18 13.68 23.99
C ASP A 363 -31.07 13.63 22.91
N LYS A 364 -30.59 12.44 22.55
CA LYS A 364 -29.60 12.31 21.46
C LYS A 364 -30.18 12.89 20.17
N LEU A 365 -29.44 13.83 19.57
CA LEU A 365 -29.73 14.39 18.26
C LEU A 365 -29.37 13.35 17.19
N LEU A 366 -30.28 13.10 16.27
CA LEU A 366 -30.13 12.05 15.28
C LEU A 366 -29.94 12.60 13.85
N SER A 367 -30.74 13.62 13.47
CA SER A 367 -30.61 14.27 12.17
C SER A 367 -30.95 15.77 12.26
N VAL A 368 -30.29 16.56 11.41
CA VAL A 368 -30.49 18.01 11.31
C VAL A 368 -30.71 18.41 9.87
N PHE A 369 -31.60 19.42 9.69
CA PHE A 369 -31.89 20.01 8.40
C PHE A 369 -32.15 21.48 8.53
N TYR A 370 -31.35 22.34 7.93
CA TYR A 370 -31.53 23.77 7.86
C TYR A 370 -32.39 24.12 6.66
N HIS A 371 -33.56 24.75 6.95
CA HIS A 371 -34.44 25.21 5.91
C HIS A 371 -34.21 26.70 5.62
N THR A 372 -33.56 26.97 4.49
CA THR A 372 -33.14 28.32 4.09
C THR A 372 -34.29 29.31 3.95
N LYS A 373 -35.48 28.89 3.42
CA LYS A 373 -36.66 29.76 3.23
C LYS A 373 -37.24 30.29 4.54
N SER A 374 -37.23 29.52 5.62
CA SER A 374 -37.77 29.91 6.93
C SER A 374 -36.71 30.33 7.94
N ASP A 375 -35.43 30.21 7.62
CA ASP A 375 -34.29 30.46 8.51
C ASP A 375 -34.38 29.68 9.83
N VAL A 376 -34.79 28.41 9.76
CA VAL A 376 -34.99 27.52 10.90
C VAL A 376 -34.18 26.22 10.70
N LEU A 377 -33.49 25.81 11.75
CA LEU A 377 -32.90 24.49 11.80
C LEU A 377 -33.88 23.51 12.44
N TRP A 378 -34.24 22.46 11.72
CA TRP A 378 -35.07 21.38 12.22
C TRP A 378 -34.16 20.22 12.68
N VAL A 379 -34.56 19.61 13.80
CA VAL A 379 -33.73 18.60 14.47
C VAL A 379 -34.61 17.41 14.85
N THR A 380 -34.23 16.23 14.47
CA THR A 380 -34.83 15.01 14.99
C THR A 380 -34.04 14.50 16.19
N THR A 381 -34.78 14.04 17.18
CA THR A 381 -34.20 13.48 18.40
C THR A 381 -34.77 12.09 18.67
N ARG A 382 -34.30 11.44 19.71
CA ARG A 382 -34.93 10.22 20.20
C ARG A 382 -36.34 10.38 20.74
N THR A 383 -36.70 11.61 21.09
CA THR A 383 -37.95 11.89 21.77
C THR A 383 -38.93 12.72 20.95
N GLY A 384 -38.55 13.17 19.75
CA GLY A 384 -39.45 13.92 18.88
C GLY A 384 -38.76 14.85 17.88
N LEU A 385 -39.54 15.75 17.32
CA LEU A 385 -39.12 16.80 16.40
C LEU A 385 -38.94 18.12 17.16
N ALA A 386 -37.79 18.75 16.99
CA ALA A 386 -37.43 20.03 17.54
C ALA A 386 -37.03 21.03 16.44
N LYS A 387 -37.06 22.31 16.75
CA LYS A 387 -36.53 23.37 15.89
C LYS A 387 -35.58 24.26 16.69
N LEU A 388 -34.55 24.76 16.05
CA LEU A 388 -33.65 25.79 16.53
C LEU A 388 -33.81 27.04 15.69
N ASN A 389 -34.03 28.17 16.31
CA ASN A 389 -33.86 29.44 15.64
C ASN A 389 -32.36 29.80 15.68
N PRO A 390 -31.67 29.89 14.55
CA PRO A 390 -30.24 30.14 14.53
C PRO A 390 -29.81 31.48 15.11
N GLN A 391 -30.71 32.47 15.10
CA GLN A 391 -30.43 33.83 15.60
C GLN A 391 -30.55 33.88 17.12
N THR A 392 -31.60 33.25 17.68
CA THR A 392 -31.84 33.23 19.13
C THR A 392 -31.16 32.09 19.86
N ARG A 393 -30.72 31.04 19.08
CA ARG A 393 -30.04 29.82 19.56
C ARG A 393 -30.88 29.01 20.56
N ASN A 394 -32.18 29.12 20.51
CA ASN A 394 -33.10 28.34 21.32
C ASN A 394 -33.61 27.12 20.57
N LEU A 395 -33.46 25.94 21.17
CA LEU A 395 -34.02 24.69 20.69
C LEU A 395 -35.36 24.41 21.36
N GLU A 396 -36.44 24.27 20.59
CA GLU A 396 -37.80 24.03 21.04
C GLU A 396 -38.30 22.68 20.48
N PHE A 397 -38.86 21.83 21.33
CA PHE A 397 -39.61 20.65 20.90
C PHE A 397 -40.96 21.09 20.34
N VAL A 398 -41.31 20.62 19.14
CA VAL A 398 -42.46 21.07 18.37
C VAL A 398 -43.51 19.99 18.26
N ALA A 399 -43.15 18.79 17.88
CA ALA A 399 -44.08 17.74 17.49
C ALA A 399 -43.51 16.33 17.66
N LEU A 400 -44.35 15.32 17.41
CA LEU A 400 -43.97 13.89 17.37
C LEU A 400 -43.37 13.37 18.68
N ASN A 401 -43.88 13.88 19.82
CA ASN A 401 -43.43 13.51 21.16
C ASN A 401 -43.44 11.98 21.36
N GLY A 402 -42.35 11.43 21.87
CA GLY A 402 -42.16 9.99 22.07
C GLY A 402 -41.86 9.22 20.81
N LYS A 403 -41.66 9.89 19.65
CA LYS A 403 -41.24 9.27 18.38
C LYS A 403 -39.76 9.52 18.11
N SER A 404 -39.01 8.47 17.96
CA SER A 404 -37.57 8.58 17.66
C SER A 404 -37.34 8.79 16.14
N GLY A 405 -36.81 9.97 15.76
CA GLY A 405 -36.56 10.29 14.34
C GLY A 405 -35.14 10.04 13.91
N TYR A 406 -34.96 9.42 12.77
CA TYR A 406 -33.63 9.10 12.21
C TYR A 406 -33.25 9.97 11.01
N SER A 407 -34.22 10.35 10.18
CA SER A 407 -34.00 11.17 8.99
C SER A 407 -35.05 12.27 8.87
N ILE A 408 -34.69 13.39 8.22
CA ILE A 408 -35.54 14.52 8.02
C ILE A 408 -35.31 15.15 6.65
N ASN A 409 -36.37 15.62 6.01
CA ASN A 409 -36.30 16.49 4.83
C ASN A 409 -37.53 17.41 4.82
N ILE A 410 -37.51 18.48 4.04
CA ILE A 410 -38.57 19.46 3.95
C ILE A 410 -38.91 19.67 2.48
N ASP A 411 -40.19 19.60 2.14
CA ASP A 411 -40.64 19.81 0.79
C ASP A 411 -40.88 21.31 0.47
N ASP A 412 -41.24 21.61 -0.77
CA ASP A 412 -41.46 22.98 -1.25
C ASP A 412 -42.67 23.69 -0.58
N ASP A 413 -43.62 22.92 -0.07
CA ASP A 413 -44.75 23.43 0.72
C ASP A 413 -44.31 23.79 2.16
N GLY A 414 -43.13 23.41 2.57
CA GLY A 414 -42.63 23.58 3.93
C GLY A 414 -43.10 22.47 4.90
N ASP A 415 -43.63 21.36 4.37
CA ASP A 415 -44.03 20.23 5.18
C ASP A 415 -42.80 19.39 5.51
N ILE A 416 -42.69 18.88 6.73
CA ILE A 416 -41.55 18.15 7.25
C ILE A 416 -41.79 16.67 7.13
N TRP A 417 -40.94 16.03 6.31
CA TRP A 417 -40.85 14.59 6.20
C TRP A 417 -39.93 14.05 7.30
N TYR A 418 -40.50 13.26 8.20
CA TYR A 418 -39.84 12.72 9.38
C TYR A 418 -39.82 11.21 9.33
N GLY A 419 -38.64 10.67 9.14
CA GLY A 419 -38.40 9.21 9.13
C GLY A 419 -38.12 8.69 10.53
N GLY A 420 -39.02 7.89 11.08
CA GLY A 420 -38.87 7.32 12.41
C GLY A 420 -37.95 6.13 12.46
N TYR A 421 -37.44 5.82 13.65
CA TYR A 421 -36.63 4.64 13.90
C TYR A 421 -37.48 3.34 13.84
N SER A 422 -38.62 3.35 14.57
CA SER A 422 -39.55 2.23 14.64
C SER A 422 -41.01 2.63 14.45
N ASP A 423 -41.30 3.93 14.43
CA ASP A 423 -42.62 4.48 14.60
C ASP A 423 -43.35 4.82 13.30
N GLY A 424 -42.64 4.75 12.16
CA GLY A 424 -43.18 5.08 10.85
C GLY A 424 -42.55 6.27 10.19
N LEU A 425 -43.02 6.55 8.96
CA LEU A 425 -42.74 7.80 8.26
C LEU A 425 -43.90 8.77 8.47
N PHE A 426 -43.61 10.02 8.80
CA PHE A 426 -44.58 11.06 9.04
C PHE A 426 -44.34 12.24 8.13
N VAL A 427 -45.45 12.95 7.74
CA VAL A 427 -45.38 14.30 7.19
C VAL A 427 -46.08 15.24 8.16
N TYR A 428 -45.32 16.15 8.75
CA TYR A 428 -45.80 17.15 9.68
C TYR A 428 -45.87 18.52 9.01
N ARG A 429 -47.01 19.20 9.13
CA ARG A 429 -47.26 20.55 8.60
C ARG A 429 -47.12 21.56 9.72
N PRO A 430 -46.03 22.36 9.73
CA PRO A 430 -45.81 23.34 10.78
C PRO A 430 -46.87 24.44 10.84
N SER A 431 -47.44 24.86 9.68
CA SER A 431 -48.45 25.89 9.61
C SER A 431 -49.79 25.50 10.24
N GLU A 432 -50.08 24.20 10.33
CA GLU A 432 -51.32 23.66 10.89
C GLU A 432 -51.08 22.91 12.22
N ASP A 433 -49.84 22.82 12.65
CA ASP A 433 -49.36 22.10 13.85
C ASP A 433 -49.94 20.68 13.95
N ARG A 434 -49.88 19.93 12.83
CA ARG A 434 -50.38 18.54 12.76
C ARG A 434 -49.65 17.65 11.79
N VAL A 435 -49.70 16.35 12.07
CA VAL A 435 -49.34 15.32 11.14
C VAL A 435 -50.42 15.18 10.07
N ILE A 436 -50.07 15.34 8.81
CA ILE A 436 -50.98 15.26 7.68
C ILE A 436 -50.94 13.88 6.99
N LYS A 437 -49.84 13.15 7.07
CA LYS A 437 -49.69 11.78 6.53
C LYS A 437 -48.79 10.93 7.44
N GLN A 438 -49.07 9.64 7.44
CA GLN A 438 -48.28 8.62 8.14
C GLN A 438 -48.30 7.31 7.39
N TRP A 439 -47.11 6.63 7.34
CA TRP A 439 -46.98 5.30 6.81
C TRP A 439 -46.28 4.38 7.82
N PRO A 440 -46.64 3.08 7.89
CA PRO A 440 -45.99 2.13 8.76
C PRO A 440 -44.69 1.63 8.13
N LEU A 441 -43.62 2.38 8.26
CA LEU A 441 -42.31 2.08 7.69
C LEU A 441 -41.25 2.18 8.76
N SER A 442 -40.47 1.14 9.01
CA SER A 442 -39.45 1.14 10.03
C SER A 442 -38.10 1.64 9.48
N LEU A 443 -37.33 2.29 10.34
CA LEU A 443 -36.00 2.85 10.14
C LEU A 443 -35.77 3.38 8.71
N THR A 444 -36.19 4.61 8.49
CA THR A 444 -35.90 5.34 7.25
C THR A 444 -34.55 6.04 7.39
N THR A 445 -33.53 5.56 6.68
CA THR A 445 -32.16 6.07 6.76
C THR A 445 -31.98 7.38 6.02
N ARG A 446 -32.68 7.57 4.89
CA ARG A 446 -32.66 8.80 4.10
C ARG A 446 -34.00 9.04 3.40
N ILE A 447 -34.32 10.31 3.22
CA ILE A 447 -35.49 10.80 2.47
C ILE A 447 -34.99 11.72 1.37
N VAL A 448 -35.37 11.44 0.13
CA VAL A 448 -35.07 12.28 -1.04
C VAL A 448 -36.39 12.62 -1.73
N LEU A 449 -36.70 13.89 -1.86
CA LEU A 449 -37.93 14.39 -2.48
C LEU A 449 -37.71 14.60 -3.98
N ASP A 450 -38.68 14.22 -4.81
CA ASP A 450 -38.69 14.54 -6.23
C ASP A 450 -39.74 15.61 -6.58
N ASP A 451 -39.70 16.13 -7.81
CA ASP A 451 -40.58 17.19 -8.28
C ASP A 451 -42.06 16.72 -8.43
N ASN A 452 -42.37 15.44 -8.19
CA ASN A 452 -43.69 14.85 -8.34
C ASN A 452 -44.33 14.47 -7.02
N GLU A 453 -43.97 15.15 -5.94
CA GLU A 453 -44.52 14.91 -4.57
C GLU A 453 -44.21 13.48 -4.05
N ASN A 454 -43.20 12.81 -4.62
CA ASN A 454 -42.75 11.53 -4.13
C ASN A 454 -41.54 11.70 -3.23
N ALA A 455 -41.55 10.94 -2.14
CA ALA A 455 -40.39 10.74 -1.30
C ALA A 455 -39.77 9.39 -1.57
N TRP A 456 -38.52 9.36 -2.06
CA TRP A 456 -37.70 8.19 -2.20
C TRP A 456 -37.03 7.88 -0.86
N LEU A 457 -37.24 6.67 -0.35
CA LEU A 457 -36.91 6.29 1.02
C LEU A 457 -35.95 5.11 1.03
N SER A 458 -34.77 5.33 1.54
CA SER A 458 -33.88 4.23 1.89
C SER A 458 -34.23 3.72 3.29
N THR A 459 -34.32 2.40 3.44
CA THR A 459 -34.75 1.79 4.70
C THR A 459 -33.96 0.51 4.98
N VAL A 460 -34.12 -0.02 6.19
CA VAL A 460 -33.56 -1.34 6.55
C VAL A 460 -34.23 -2.49 5.78
N SER A 461 -35.42 -2.27 5.21
CA SER A 461 -36.21 -3.27 4.47
C SER A 461 -36.15 -3.08 2.96
N GLY A 462 -35.23 -2.23 2.47
CA GLY A 462 -35.09 -1.94 1.06
C GLY A 462 -35.43 -0.51 0.68
N LEU A 463 -35.78 -0.29 -0.58
CA LEU A 463 -36.09 1.00 -1.18
C LEU A 463 -37.61 1.13 -1.39
N PHE A 464 -38.16 2.27 -0.93
CA PHE A 464 -39.58 2.59 -1.06
C PHE A 464 -39.82 3.97 -1.68
N VAL A 465 -41.02 4.15 -2.23
CA VAL A 465 -41.52 5.46 -2.68
C VAL A 465 -42.86 5.74 -1.99
N ALA A 466 -42.93 6.84 -1.27
CA ALA A 466 -44.16 7.34 -0.68
C ALA A 466 -44.65 8.59 -1.45
N ASN A 467 -45.91 8.59 -1.84
CA ASN A 467 -46.51 9.75 -2.49
C ASN A 467 -47.40 10.53 -1.50
N LYS A 468 -47.10 11.84 -1.33
CA LYS A 468 -47.81 12.74 -0.39
C LYS A 468 -49.27 12.95 -0.76
N LEU A 469 -49.58 13.08 -2.05
CA LEU A 469 -50.93 13.37 -2.54
C LEU A 469 -51.84 12.15 -2.44
N THR A 470 -51.43 11.03 -3.03
CA THR A 470 -52.23 9.82 -3.04
C THR A 470 -52.22 9.06 -1.71
N GLY A 471 -51.13 9.16 -0.99
CA GLY A 471 -50.86 8.41 0.25
C GLY A 471 -50.36 7.01 0.00
N ASP A 472 -50.00 6.67 -1.25
CA ASP A 472 -49.45 5.37 -1.61
C ASP A 472 -48.03 5.19 -1.10
N LEU A 473 -47.71 3.97 -0.70
CA LEU A 473 -46.37 3.50 -0.37
C LEU A 473 -46.04 2.28 -1.22
N THR A 474 -45.06 2.40 -2.08
CA THR A 474 -44.66 1.36 -3.04
C THR A 474 -43.23 0.93 -2.80
N SER A 475 -42.96 -0.37 -2.73
CA SER A 475 -41.58 -0.90 -2.74
C SER A 475 -41.03 -0.95 -4.16
N VAL A 476 -39.73 -0.68 -4.31
CA VAL A 476 -39.00 -0.81 -5.59
C VAL A 476 -38.56 -2.26 -5.77
N SER A 477 -39.44 -3.08 -6.35
CA SER A 477 -39.23 -4.53 -6.51
C SER A 477 -37.97 -4.89 -7.29
N GLU A 478 -37.66 -4.17 -8.38
CA GLU A 478 -36.44 -4.40 -9.17
C GLU A 478 -35.16 -4.30 -8.33
N PHE A 479 -35.16 -3.48 -7.31
CA PHE A 479 -34.05 -3.38 -6.37
C PHE A 479 -34.05 -4.56 -5.39
N THR A 480 -35.21 -4.93 -4.83
CA THR A 480 -35.34 -6.02 -3.87
C THR A 480 -34.98 -7.37 -4.49
N ASP A 481 -35.29 -7.57 -5.76
CA ASP A 481 -34.99 -8.81 -6.50
C ASP A 481 -33.49 -9.03 -6.74
N LYS A 482 -32.69 -7.97 -6.73
CA LYS A 482 -31.23 -8.03 -7.00
C LYS A 482 -30.35 -8.14 -5.75
N ILE A 483 -30.90 -7.80 -4.59
CA ILE A 483 -30.18 -7.86 -3.32
C ILE A 483 -30.91 -8.79 -2.36
N SER A 484 -30.19 -9.34 -1.40
CA SER A 484 -30.82 -10.17 -0.35
C SER A 484 -31.82 -9.35 0.47
N ASP A 485 -32.93 -9.95 0.87
CA ASP A 485 -33.97 -9.35 1.72
C ASP A 485 -33.47 -8.79 3.07
N GLN A 486 -32.20 -9.06 3.40
CA GLN A 486 -31.55 -8.57 4.63
C GLN A 486 -30.60 -7.39 4.39
N THR A 487 -30.48 -6.89 3.17
CA THR A 487 -29.55 -5.82 2.85
C THR A 487 -30.16 -4.46 3.16
N VAL A 488 -29.59 -3.77 4.14
CA VAL A 488 -29.98 -2.41 4.53
C VAL A 488 -29.57 -1.43 3.43
N VAL A 489 -30.50 -0.60 2.96
CA VAL A 489 -30.20 0.56 2.12
C VAL A 489 -29.81 1.71 3.03
N THR A 490 -28.57 2.15 2.94
CA THR A 490 -28.00 3.18 3.80
C THR A 490 -28.16 4.58 3.23
N TRP A 491 -28.16 4.70 1.89
CA TRP A 491 -28.16 5.97 1.21
C TRP A 491 -28.94 5.93 -0.10
N ILE A 492 -29.60 7.04 -0.41
CA ILE A 492 -30.12 7.37 -1.75
C ILE A 492 -29.86 8.85 -2.03
N SER A 493 -29.43 9.18 -3.24
CA SER A 493 -29.29 10.55 -3.74
C SER A 493 -29.63 10.63 -5.22
N GLN A 494 -30.20 11.75 -5.63
CA GLN A 494 -30.46 12.02 -7.05
C GLN A 494 -29.16 12.28 -7.80
N SER A 495 -28.99 11.67 -8.96
CA SER A 495 -27.83 11.88 -9.82
C SER A 495 -28.02 13.05 -10.76
N LYS A 496 -27.00 13.86 -10.98
CA LYS A 496 -26.94 14.93 -12.00
C LYS A 496 -27.10 14.39 -13.43
N ARG A 497 -26.87 13.07 -13.62
CA ARG A 497 -27.06 12.36 -14.89
C ARG A 497 -28.50 11.87 -15.13
N GLY A 498 -29.38 12.12 -14.18
CA GLY A 498 -30.72 11.51 -14.10
C GLY A 498 -30.67 10.14 -13.43
N GLY A 499 -31.71 9.79 -12.66
CA GLY A 499 -31.75 8.60 -11.84
C GLY A 499 -31.21 8.81 -10.43
N TYR A 500 -30.86 7.72 -9.73
CA TYR A 500 -30.49 7.76 -8.33
C TYR A 500 -29.29 6.85 -8.04
N TRP A 501 -28.37 7.35 -7.21
CA TRP A 501 -27.31 6.58 -6.58
C TRP A 501 -27.80 5.95 -5.30
N ILE A 502 -27.51 4.68 -5.09
CA ILE A 502 -27.98 3.91 -3.94
C ILE A 502 -26.78 3.26 -3.27
N GLY A 503 -26.60 3.52 -1.98
CA GLY A 503 -25.61 2.89 -1.11
C GLY A 503 -26.25 1.85 -0.21
N THR A 504 -25.52 0.77 0.05
CA THR A 504 -25.97 -0.33 0.90
C THR A 504 -25.00 -0.63 2.03
N GLN A 505 -25.42 -1.39 3.01
CA GLN A 505 -24.57 -1.78 4.14
C GLN A 505 -23.53 -2.84 3.78
N ALA A 506 -23.84 -3.74 2.86
CA ALA A 506 -22.97 -4.89 2.56
C ALA A 506 -23.01 -5.37 1.10
N ALA A 507 -23.77 -4.69 0.23
CA ALA A 507 -23.89 -5.05 -1.18
C ALA A 507 -23.30 -3.98 -2.12
N GLY A 508 -22.69 -2.92 -1.57
CA GLY A 508 -21.98 -1.90 -2.34
C GLY A 508 -22.85 -0.83 -2.96
N LEU A 509 -22.41 -0.32 -4.11
CA LEU A 509 -22.98 0.80 -4.85
C LEU A 509 -23.87 0.33 -5.98
N PHE A 510 -25.03 0.99 -6.12
CA PHE A 510 -25.96 0.76 -7.23
C PHE A 510 -26.34 2.08 -7.89
N PHE A 511 -26.63 2.00 -9.17
CA PHE A 511 -27.26 3.07 -9.94
C PHE A 511 -28.66 2.63 -10.40
N MET A 512 -29.64 3.47 -10.14
CA MET A 512 -31.03 3.26 -10.54
C MET A 512 -31.40 4.30 -11.58
N SER A 513 -31.67 3.86 -12.82
CA SER A 513 -32.22 4.68 -13.88
C SER A 513 -33.74 4.53 -13.91
N LYS A 514 -34.43 5.64 -14.25
CA LYS A 514 -35.88 5.69 -14.37
C LYS A 514 -36.24 6.41 -15.67
N GLU A 515 -37.00 5.74 -16.54
CA GLU A 515 -37.52 6.34 -17.73
C GLU A 515 -39.01 6.73 -17.52
N GLY A 516 -39.27 8.03 -17.39
CA GLY A 516 -40.63 8.56 -17.17
C GLY A 516 -41.11 8.51 -15.70
N SER A 517 -42.43 8.58 -15.49
CA SER A 517 -43.02 8.58 -14.12
C SER A 517 -43.39 7.19 -13.59
N ASP A 518 -43.33 6.15 -14.43
CA ASP A 518 -43.72 4.79 -14.06
C ASP A 518 -42.60 4.06 -13.34
N LEU A 519 -42.91 3.53 -12.14
CA LEU A 519 -41.97 2.72 -11.32
C LEU A 519 -41.64 1.37 -11.95
N SER A 520 -42.47 0.88 -12.92
CA SER A 520 -42.19 -0.36 -13.65
C SER A 520 -41.04 -0.24 -14.68
N THR A 521 -40.60 0.98 -14.99
CA THR A 521 -39.50 1.24 -15.94
C THR A 521 -38.14 1.34 -15.25
N ILE A 522 -38.09 1.13 -13.95
CA ILE A 522 -36.86 1.22 -13.16
C ILE A 522 -35.92 0.11 -13.55
N LYS A 523 -34.66 0.48 -13.80
CA LYS A 523 -33.55 -0.45 -14.01
C LYS A 523 -32.46 -0.20 -13.00
N VAL A 524 -32.09 -1.24 -12.26
CA VAL A 524 -31.03 -1.18 -11.22
C VAL A 524 -29.77 -1.88 -11.72
N THR A 525 -28.64 -1.24 -11.59
CA THR A 525 -27.32 -1.76 -11.98
C THR A 525 -26.35 -1.65 -10.81
N GLN A 526 -25.70 -2.74 -10.46
CA GLN A 526 -24.62 -2.72 -9.48
C GLN A 526 -23.34 -2.16 -10.11
N ILE A 527 -22.69 -1.25 -9.43
CA ILE A 527 -21.49 -0.57 -9.91
C ILE A 527 -20.25 -1.20 -9.27
N LYS A 528 -19.26 -1.58 -10.08
CA LYS A 528 -18.02 -2.18 -9.62
C LYS A 528 -18.22 -3.37 -8.65
N PRO A 529 -18.97 -4.43 -9.03
CA PRO A 529 -19.31 -5.53 -8.11
C PRO A 529 -18.10 -6.34 -7.63
N GLU A 530 -16.98 -6.26 -8.33
CA GLU A 530 -15.73 -6.95 -7.98
C GLU A 530 -14.74 -6.05 -7.20
N SER A 531 -15.13 -4.81 -6.89
CA SER A 531 -14.29 -3.87 -6.16
C SER A 531 -14.47 -3.97 -4.64
N ARG A 532 -13.62 -3.28 -3.90
CA ARG A 532 -13.74 -3.13 -2.44
C ARG A 532 -15.10 -2.56 -2.01
N LEU A 533 -15.77 -1.77 -2.86
CA LEU A 533 -17.08 -1.19 -2.55
C LEU A 533 -18.17 -2.23 -2.38
N SER A 534 -18.07 -3.40 -3.01
CA SER A 534 -19.11 -4.45 -2.97
C SER A 534 -19.33 -5.05 -1.58
N ASN A 535 -18.36 -4.93 -0.68
CA ASN A 535 -18.39 -5.57 0.65
C ASN A 535 -18.18 -4.56 1.79
N VAL A 536 -18.45 -3.27 1.53
CA VAL A 536 -18.25 -2.20 2.52
C VAL A 536 -19.56 -1.46 2.74
N SER A 537 -19.83 -1.08 3.99
CA SER A 537 -20.96 -0.20 4.29
C SER A 537 -20.71 1.20 3.73
N ILE A 538 -21.60 1.66 2.88
CA ILE A 538 -21.60 3.01 2.33
C ILE A 538 -22.33 3.92 3.30
N GLY A 539 -21.68 5.00 3.73
CA GLY A 539 -22.27 6.00 4.63
C GLY A 539 -23.10 7.05 3.89
N ALA A 540 -22.51 7.66 2.86
CA ALA A 540 -23.15 8.66 2.02
C ALA A 540 -22.47 8.73 0.65
N ILE A 541 -23.17 9.29 -0.35
CA ILE A 541 -22.68 9.48 -1.71
C ILE A 541 -22.93 10.94 -2.12
N VAL A 542 -21.91 11.60 -2.61
CA VAL A 542 -21.98 12.96 -3.18
C VAL A 542 -21.45 12.91 -4.61
N GLU A 543 -22.23 13.39 -5.56
CA GLU A 543 -21.79 13.60 -6.93
C GLU A 543 -21.28 15.05 -7.09
N ASP A 544 -20.03 15.22 -7.49
CA ASP A 544 -19.42 16.53 -7.68
C ASP A 544 -19.86 17.20 -9.00
N ASP A 545 -19.33 18.38 -9.29
CA ASP A 545 -19.71 19.13 -10.49
C ASP A 545 -19.16 18.52 -11.77
N GLU A 546 -18.13 17.69 -11.66
CA GLU A 546 -17.52 16.95 -12.79
C GLU A 546 -18.09 15.54 -12.94
N TYR A 547 -19.19 15.23 -12.22
CA TYR A 547 -19.83 13.91 -12.16
C TYR A 547 -19.01 12.80 -11.48
N GLY A 548 -17.95 13.13 -10.75
CA GLY A 548 -17.24 12.20 -9.89
C GLY A 548 -18.05 11.87 -8.64
N LEU A 549 -17.93 10.66 -8.12
CA LEU A 549 -18.64 10.23 -6.91
C LEU A 549 -17.70 10.15 -5.73
N TRP A 550 -18.01 10.91 -4.71
CA TRP A 550 -17.38 10.86 -3.41
C TRP A 550 -18.21 10.02 -2.46
N ILE A 551 -17.66 8.94 -1.96
CA ILE A 551 -18.38 7.92 -1.20
C ILE A 551 -17.73 7.74 0.16
N SER A 552 -18.45 8.06 1.23
CA SER A 552 -17.98 7.75 2.57
C SER A 552 -18.27 6.30 2.93
N THR A 553 -17.31 5.64 3.57
CA THR A 553 -17.42 4.24 3.97
C THR A 553 -16.91 4.03 5.40
N ILE A 554 -17.15 2.87 5.98
CA ILE A 554 -16.56 2.50 7.29
C ILE A 554 -15.03 2.34 7.25
N LYS A 555 -14.40 2.36 6.06
CA LYS A 555 -12.95 2.19 5.89
C LYS A 555 -12.25 3.43 5.33
N GLY A 556 -12.95 4.56 5.20
CA GLY A 556 -12.42 5.78 4.59
C GLY A 556 -13.34 6.35 3.53
N ILE A 557 -12.80 7.20 2.67
CA ILE A 557 -13.51 7.84 1.55
C ILE A 557 -13.09 7.15 0.25
N ALA A 558 -14.07 6.81 -0.60
CA ALA A 558 -13.80 6.33 -1.95
C ALA A 558 -14.19 7.42 -2.97
N TYR A 559 -13.43 7.55 -4.03
CA TYR A 559 -13.76 8.38 -5.19
C TYR A 559 -13.89 7.50 -6.43
N LEU A 560 -15.03 7.58 -7.10
CA LEU A 560 -15.26 6.92 -8.37
C LEU A 560 -15.31 7.97 -9.47
N ALA A 561 -14.43 7.81 -10.47
CA ALA A 561 -14.29 8.75 -11.57
C ALA A 561 -15.60 8.87 -12.40
N PRO A 562 -15.78 9.98 -13.14
CA PRO A 562 -17.00 10.23 -13.92
C PRO A 562 -17.34 9.16 -14.95
N ASP A 563 -16.36 8.49 -15.51
CA ASP A 563 -16.52 7.39 -16.46
C ASP A 563 -16.78 6.03 -15.80
N LEU A 564 -16.81 5.99 -14.47
CA LEU A 564 -16.96 4.80 -13.63
C LEU A 564 -15.83 3.77 -13.81
N SER A 565 -14.69 4.17 -14.40
CA SER A 565 -13.57 3.27 -14.67
C SER A 565 -12.59 3.18 -13.49
N THR A 566 -12.23 4.33 -12.92
CA THR A 566 -11.22 4.45 -11.88
C THR A 566 -11.85 4.64 -10.51
N LEU A 567 -11.40 3.87 -9.54
CA LEU A 567 -11.85 3.91 -8.14
C LEU A 567 -10.63 4.14 -7.25
N SER A 568 -10.62 5.26 -6.53
CA SER A 568 -9.55 5.63 -5.61
C SER A 568 -10.05 5.61 -4.16
N TYR A 569 -9.17 5.29 -3.19
CA TYR A 569 -9.50 5.27 -1.77
C TYR A 569 -8.60 6.22 -0.99
N PHE A 570 -9.17 6.85 0.01
CA PHE A 570 -8.50 7.79 0.90
C PHE A 570 -8.78 7.40 2.34
N GLY A 571 -7.75 7.04 3.06
CA GLY A 571 -7.80 6.63 4.46
C GLY A 571 -7.16 7.64 5.40
N ALA A 572 -6.76 7.18 6.58
CA ALA A 572 -6.10 7.99 7.59
C ALA A 572 -4.76 8.57 7.09
N GLU A 573 -4.08 7.84 6.26
CA GLU A 573 -2.84 8.24 5.58
C GLU A 573 -3.03 9.44 4.63
N ASN A 574 -4.28 9.68 4.19
CA ASN A 574 -4.66 10.81 3.34
C ASN A 574 -5.32 11.95 4.12
N GLY A 575 -5.39 11.86 5.46
CA GLY A 575 -6.06 12.84 6.32
C GLY A 575 -7.55 12.59 6.54
N ALA A 576 -8.10 11.51 6.01
CA ALA A 576 -9.46 11.05 6.34
C ALA A 576 -9.50 10.42 7.74
N LEU A 577 -10.69 10.26 8.32
CA LEU A 577 -10.84 9.60 9.61
C LEU A 577 -10.46 8.11 9.54
N SER A 578 -9.69 7.66 10.53
CA SER A 578 -9.28 6.25 10.65
C SER A 578 -10.39 5.31 11.10
N SER A 579 -11.39 5.87 11.80
CA SER A 579 -12.48 5.13 12.43
C SER A 579 -13.70 4.94 11.53
N GLY A 580 -13.68 5.50 10.31
CA GLY A 580 -14.77 5.41 9.34
C GLY A 580 -15.88 6.44 9.53
N TYR A 581 -16.86 6.43 8.60
CA TYR A 581 -17.90 7.44 8.49
C TYR A 581 -19.27 6.90 8.85
N TYR A 582 -20.10 7.80 9.42
CA TYR A 582 -21.45 7.48 9.87
C TYR A 582 -22.45 7.57 8.72
N ILE A 583 -23.46 6.66 8.76
CA ILE A 583 -24.51 6.61 7.74
C ILE A 583 -25.34 7.91 7.75
N GLY A 584 -25.46 8.52 6.58
CA GLY A 584 -26.29 9.72 6.40
C GLY A 584 -25.62 11.04 6.80
N SER A 585 -24.41 11.00 7.36
CA SER A 585 -23.72 12.20 7.86
C SER A 585 -22.87 12.86 6.78
N VAL A 586 -23.50 13.69 5.96
CA VAL A 586 -22.84 14.45 4.90
C VAL A 586 -23.53 15.79 4.65
N THR A 587 -22.75 16.79 4.24
CA THR A 587 -23.25 18.03 3.66
C THR A 587 -22.26 18.61 2.66
N VAL A 588 -22.74 19.48 1.78
CA VAL A 588 -21.94 20.24 0.82
C VAL A 588 -22.19 21.71 1.03
N THR A 589 -21.14 22.50 1.17
CA THR A 589 -21.24 23.95 1.33
C THR A 589 -21.42 24.65 -0.04
N GLU A 590 -21.77 25.92 -0.02
CA GLU A 590 -21.90 26.74 -1.24
C GLU A 590 -20.59 26.82 -2.05
N ASN A 591 -19.43 26.66 -1.41
CA ASN A 591 -18.12 26.64 -2.04
C ASN A 591 -17.68 25.23 -2.48
N ASN A 592 -18.61 24.29 -2.67
CA ASN A 592 -18.34 22.90 -3.04
C ASN A 592 -17.38 22.17 -2.08
N THR A 593 -17.30 22.60 -0.82
CA THR A 593 -16.61 21.83 0.21
C THR A 593 -17.52 20.72 0.71
N ILE A 594 -17.09 19.48 0.56
CA ILE A 594 -17.79 18.30 1.06
C ILE A 594 -17.34 18.04 2.49
N LEU A 595 -18.30 17.78 3.37
CA LEU A 595 -18.04 17.33 4.74
C LEU A 595 -18.67 15.96 4.94
N PHE A 596 -17.88 14.99 5.39
CA PHE A 596 -18.36 13.70 5.88
C PHE A 596 -18.20 13.63 7.40
N GLY A 597 -19.27 13.27 8.11
CA GLY A 597 -19.22 13.00 9.54
C GLY A 597 -18.93 11.53 9.83
N GLY A 598 -18.06 11.30 10.78
CA GLY A 598 -17.61 9.98 11.18
C GLY A 598 -17.73 9.71 12.67
N THR A 599 -17.09 8.66 13.14
CA THR A 599 -17.13 8.24 14.54
C THR A 599 -16.11 8.95 15.43
N GLU A 600 -15.25 9.81 14.85
CA GLU A 600 -14.24 10.60 15.60
C GLU A 600 -14.17 12.06 15.12
N GLY A 601 -15.22 12.56 14.47
CA GLY A 601 -15.27 13.95 13.99
C GLY A 601 -15.76 14.09 12.56
N VAL A 602 -15.38 15.18 11.92
CA VAL A 602 -15.69 15.48 10.51
C VAL A 602 -14.43 15.48 9.66
N THR A 603 -14.54 15.02 8.42
CA THR A 603 -13.55 15.26 7.37
C THR A 603 -14.14 16.21 6.35
N GLN A 604 -13.43 17.28 6.02
CA GLN A 604 -13.78 18.21 4.97
C GLN A 604 -12.73 18.26 3.85
N PHE A 605 -13.18 18.46 2.64
CA PHE A 605 -12.32 18.64 1.45
C PHE A 605 -13.11 19.31 0.32
N THR A 606 -12.38 19.90 -0.61
CA THR A 606 -12.97 20.46 -1.85
C THR A 606 -12.55 19.55 -3.02
N PRO A 607 -13.49 18.94 -3.75
CA PRO A 607 -13.19 17.99 -4.85
C PRO A 607 -12.15 18.46 -5.86
N SER A 608 -12.22 19.71 -6.30
CA SER A 608 -11.28 20.29 -7.26
C SER A 608 -9.85 20.45 -6.75
N GLN A 609 -9.64 20.35 -5.44
CA GLN A 609 -8.33 20.42 -4.79
C GLN A 609 -7.73 19.04 -4.54
N VAL A 610 -8.54 17.99 -4.55
CA VAL A 610 -8.04 16.63 -4.41
C VAL A 610 -7.45 16.20 -5.75
N ALA A 611 -6.12 16.15 -5.81
CA ALA A 611 -5.44 15.72 -7.02
C ALA A 611 -5.88 14.29 -7.40
N ASN A 612 -6.35 14.14 -8.62
CA ASN A 612 -6.66 12.83 -9.18
C ASN A 612 -5.33 12.18 -9.58
N VAL A 613 -4.60 11.68 -8.59
CA VAL A 613 -3.32 10.98 -8.83
C VAL A 613 -3.66 9.60 -9.37
N GLN A 614 -3.52 9.46 -10.68
CA GLN A 614 -3.60 8.15 -11.31
C GLN A 614 -2.52 7.26 -10.72
N TRP A 615 -2.91 6.13 -10.15
CA TRP A 615 -1.96 5.16 -9.60
C TRP A 615 -1.05 4.65 -10.72
N SER A 616 0.23 4.91 -10.62
CA SER A 616 1.19 4.60 -11.66
C SER A 616 2.60 4.39 -11.07
N PRO A 617 2.78 3.49 -10.11
CA PRO A 617 4.11 3.22 -9.58
C PRO A 617 4.98 2.57 -10.66
N GLU A 618 6.27 2.87 -10.61
CA GLU A 618 7.26 2.18 -11.41
C GLU A 618 7.80 0.97 -10.64
N VAL A 619 7.94 -0.16 -11.35
CA VAL A 619 8.57 -1.35 -10.80
C VAL A 619 10.01 -1.41 -11.25
N HIS A 620 10.91 -1.65 -10.30
CA HIS A 620 12.34 -1.77 -10.54
C HIS A 620 12.90 -3.06 -9.94
N LEU A 621 13.99 -3.53 -10.51
CA LEU A 621 14.80 -4.58 -9.90
C LEU A 621 15.68 -3.94 -8.82
N THR A 622 15.65 -4.49 -7.62
CA THR A 622 16.42 -3.95 -6.48
C THR A 622 17.73 -4.67 -6.27
N ASN A 623 17.74 -5.97 -6.56
CA ASN A 623 18.92 -6.80 -6.41
C ASN A 623 18.85 -8.00 -7.36
N VAL A 624 19.99 -8.40 -7.89
CA VAL A 624 20.15 -9.64 -8.65
C VAL A 624 21.39 -10.36 -8.13
N GLU A 625 21.20 -11.56 -7.62
CA GLU A 625 22.26 -12.35 -7.04
C GLU A 625 22.35 -13.71 -7.68
N THR A 626 23.57 -14.13 -7.98
CA THR A 626 23.88 -15.51 -8.36
C THR A 626 24.55 -16.23 -7.19
N VAL A 627 24.14 -17.47 -6.98
CA VAL A 627 24.80 -18.38 -6.05
C VAL A 627 25.67 -19.31 -6.87
N SER A 628 26.98 -19.16 -6.74
CA SER A 628 27.95 -19.92 -7.50
C SER A 628 28.71 -20.91 -6.61
N ARG A 629 29.13 -22.02 -7.17
CA ARG A 629 29.94 -23.01 -6.48
C ARG A 629 31.40 -22.83 -6.81
N ASN A 630 32.25 -22.72 -5.82
CA ASN A 630 33.67 -22.63 -6.01
C ASN A 630 34.20 -24.01 -6.43
N GLU A 631 34.81 -24.09 -7.60
CA GLU A 631 35.32 -25.35 -8.17
C GLU A 631 36.47 -25.97 -7.38
N GLN A 632 37.27 -25.17 -6.65
CA GLN A 632 38.46 -25.64 -5.93
C GLN A 632 38.14 -26.25 -4.55
N ASN A 633 37.19 -25.70 -3.82
CA ASN A 633 36.88 -26.11 -2.44
C ASN A 633 35.44 -26.57 -2.22
N GLY A 634 34.58 -26.46 -3.25
CA GLY A 634 33.16 -26.85 -3.18
C GLY A 634 32.27 -25.98 -2.34
N THR A 635 32.79 -24.87 -1.81
CA THR A 635 31.99 -23.89 -1.07
C THR A 635 31.10 -23.06 -2.00
N THR A 636 29.95 -22.64 -1.54
CA THR A 636 29.09 -21.72 -2.27
C THR A 636 29.39 -20.28 -1.87
N TYR A 637 29.32 -19.36 -2.83
CA TYR A 637 29.39 -17.92 -2.59
C TYR A 637 28.28 -17.21 -3.37
N GLN A 638 27.82 -16.10 -2.84
CA GLN A 638 26.85 -15.21 -3.50
C GLN A 638 27.62 -14.10 -4.21
N GLN A 639 27.20 -13.79 -5.42
CA GLN A 639 27.75 -12.70 -6.20
C GLN A 639 26.59 -11.83 -6.70
N ARG A 640 26.62 -10.55 -6.35
CA ARG A 640 25.70 -9.56 -6.89
C ARG A 640 26.07 -9.25 -8.35
N GLN A 641 25.05 -9.14 -9.17
CA GLN A 641 25.15 -8.81 -10.58
C GLN A 641 24.75 -7.36 -10.83
N ARG A 642 25.25 -6.77 -11.90
CA ARG A 642 24.85 -5.42 -12.32
C ARG A 642 23.44 -5.49 -12.94
N LEU A 643 22.61 -4.50 -12.58
CA LEU A 643 21.21 -4.45 -13.01
C LEU A 643 21.03 -3.96 -14.46
N ASP A 644 22.04 -3.27 -15.01
CA ASP A 644 22.05 -2.68 -16.35
C ASP A 644 22.65 -3.58 -17.43
N GLU A 645 23.12 -4.75 -17.04
CA GLU A 645 23.77 -5.70 -17.95
C GLU A 645 22.94 -6.98 -18.14
N VAL A 646 23.23 -7.69 -19.24
CA VAL A 646 22.70 -9.04 -19.45
C VAL A 646 23.36 -9.98 -18.45
N ILE A 647 22.56 -10.70 -17.68
CA ILE A 647 23.08 -11.64 -16.69
C ILE A 647 23.51 -12.91 -17.38
N GLU A 648 24.81 -13.18 -17.37
CA GLU A 648 25.38 -14.42 -17.88
C GLU A 648 25.55 -15.47 -16.76
N LEU A 649 24.71 -16.50 -16.77
CA LEU A 649 24.83 -17.64 -15.86
C LEU A 649 25.81 -18.70 -16.43
N LYS A 650 26.78 -19.03 -15.62
CA LYS A 650 27.82 -20.02 -15.95
C LYS A 650 27.49 -21.41 -15.37
N ASP A 651 28.20 -22.38 -15.76
CA ASP A 651 28.04 -23.79 -15.35
C ASP A 651 28.16 -24.04 -13.82
N ASN A 652 28.88 -23.15 -13.14
CA ASN A 652 29.03 -23.19 -11.68
C ASN A 652 27.97 -22.40 -10.90
N ASP A 653 27.06 -21.68 -11.60
CA ASP A 653 25.97 -20.93 -10.98
C ASP A 653 24.78 -21.85 -10.71
N ILE A 654 24.41 -21.98 -9.42
CA ILE A 654 23.43 -22.95 -8.95
C ILE A 654 22.04 -22.33 -8.88
N ALA A 655 21.98 -21.03 -8.54
CA ALA A 655 20.74 -20.30 -8.39
C ALA A 655 20.91 -18.85 -8.81
N LEU A 656 19.84 -18.29 -9.37
CA LEU A 656 19.65 -16.87 -9.63
C LEU A 656 18.50 -16.37 -8.79
N THR A 657 18.73 -15.37 -7.98
CA THR A 657 17.68 -14.68 -7.20
C THR A 657 17.55 -13.26 -7.71
N ILE A 658 16.33 -12.86 -8.04
CA ILE A 658 15.96 -11.53 -8.52
C ILE A 658 15.01 -10.91 -7.51
N GLU A 659 15.38 -9.77 -6.95
CA GLU A 659 14.53 -8.99 -6.06
C GLU A 659 14.00 -7.78 -6.81
N PHE A 660 12.78 -7.38 -6.46
CA PHE A 660 12.08 -6.27 -7.11
C PHE A 660 11.22 -5.49 -6.12
N ALA A 661 11.01 -4.21 -6.42
CA ALA A 661 10.13 -3.33 -5.66
C ALA A 661 9.44 -2.33 -6.59
N ALA A 662 8.28 -1.86 -6.18
CA ALA A 662 7.60 -0.72 -6.77
C ALA A 662 7.81 0.51 -5.89
N THR A 663 7.98 1.68 -6.51
CA THR A 663 8.16 2.96 -5.81
C THR A 663 6.85 3.59 -5.36
N ASP A 664 5.95 2.76 -4.83
CA ASP A 664 4.72 3.20 -4.15
C ASP A 664 4.92 3.15 -2.64
N TYR A 665 5.49 4.21 -2.09
CA TYR A 665 5.80 4.28 -0.66
C TYR A 665 4.57 4.34 0.26
N MET A 666 3.39 4.72 -0.27
CA MET A 666 2.18 4.88 0.52
C MET A 666 1.39 3.57 0.63
N ASN A 667 1.29 2.82 -0.47
CA ASN A 667 0.50 1.60 -0.54
C ASN A 667 1.39 0.34 -0.66
N ALA A 668 2.65 0.45 -0.30
CA ALA A 668 3.64 -0.61 -0.44
C ALA A 668 3.14 -1.97 0.12
N ASN A 669 2.48 -1.96 1.28
CA ASN A 669 1.96 -3.15 1.95
C ASN A 669 0.69 -3.76 1.30
N GLU A 670 0.15 -3.12 0.28
CA GLU A 670 -1.07 -3.55 -0.40
C GLU A 670 -0.81 -4.11 -1.80
N LEU A 671 0.45 -4.04 -2.26
CA LEU A 671 0.82 -4.46 -3.59
C LEU A 671 0.96 -5.98 -3.71
N THR A 672 0.53 -6.48 -4.84
CA THR A 672 0.82 -7.83 -5.34
C THR A 672 1.74 -7.72 -6.55
N TYR A 673 2.74 -8.57 -6.64
CA TYR A 673 3.63 -8.61 -7.79
C TYR A 673 3.31 -9.80 -8.67
N ALA A 674 3.28 -9.58 -9.98
CA ALA A 674 3.21 -10.61 -10.99
C ALA A 674 4.53 -10.66 -11.75
N TYR A 675 5.18 -11.83 -11.80
CA TYR A 675 6.42 -12.02 -12.53
C TYR A 675 6.37 -13.26 -13.41
N LYS A 676 7.20 -13.25 -14.44
CA LYS A 676 7.31 -14.35 -15.40
C LYS A 676 8.70 -14.40 -16.00
N LEU A 677 9.28 -15.60 -16.10
CA LEU A 677 10.46 -15.87 -16.90
C LEU A 677 10.00 -16.46 -18.24
N ALA A 678 10.08 -15.66 -19.32
CA ALA A 678 9.70 -16.10 -20.65
C ALA A 678 10.59 -17.27 -21.10
N ASP A 679 10.03 -18.18 -21.88
CA ASP A 679 10.64 -19.44 -22.35
C ASP A 679 10.91 -20.50 -21.26
N PHE A 680 10.57 -20.18 -20.00
CA PHE A 680 10.60 -21.13 -18.87
C PHE A 680 9.21 -21.31 -18.26
N GLU A 681 8.42 -20.25 -18.13
CA GLU A 681 7.09 -20.23 -17.53
C GLU A 681 6.02 -19.90 -18.57
N ASN A 682 4.88 -20.59 -18.51
CA ASN A 682 3.75 -20.36 -19.42
C ASN A 682 2.77 -19.31 -18.90
N SER A 683 2.69 -19.09 -17.58
CA SER A 683 1.76 -18.16 -16.91
C SER A 683 2.50 -17.23 -15.97
N TRP A 684 1.86 -16.13 -15.61
CA TRP A 684 2.34 -15.24 -14.57
C TRP A 684 2.28 -15.94 -13.21
N ARG A 685 3.32 -15.74 -12.39
CA ARG A 685 3.35 -16.09 -10.97
C ARG A 685 3.05 -14.84 -10.16
N PHE A 686 2.30 -15.01 -9.09
CA PHE A 686 1.94 -13.92 -8.20
C PHE A 686 2.63 -14.12 -6.85
N THR A 687 3.08 -13.01 -6.29
CA THR A 687 3.68 -12.96 -4.95
C THR A 687 3.25 -11.69 -4.25
N ASP A 688 3.24 -11.72 -2.92
CA ASP A 688 2.90 -10.57 -2.10
C ASP A 688 4.10 -9.62 -1.86
N TYR A 689 3.83 -8.48 -1.26
CA TYR A 689 4.84 -7.48 -0.93
C TYR A 689 5.91 -7.98 0.05
N LYS A 690 5.68 -9.06 0.80
CA LYS A 690 6.65 -9.63 1.74
C LYS A 690 7.67 -10.53 1.05
N THR A 691 7.27 -11.17 -0.02
CA THR A 691 8.09 -12.13 -0.76
C THR A 691 8.36 -11.59 -2.16
N ARG A 692 9.15 -10.53 -2.25
CA ARG A 692 9.47 -9.80 -3.49
C ARG A 692 10.69 -10.38 -4.19
N THR A 693 10.79 -11.71 -4.23
CA THR A 693 11.92 -12.42 -4.80
C THR A 693 11.46 -13.49 -5.76
N ALA A 694 12.15 -13.62 -6.88
CA ALA A 694 12.01 -14.73 -7.80
C ALA A 694 13.34 -15.51 -7.84
N THR A 695 13.30 -16.77 -7.44
CA THR A 695 14.49 -17.62 -7.44
C THR A 695 14.35 -18.72 -8.48
N TYR A 696 15.34 -18.83 -9.34
CA TYR A 696 15.43 -19.81 -10.39
C TYR A 696 16.66 -20.69 -10.17
N THR A 697 16.47 -22.00 -10.27
CA THR A 697 17.53 -23.01 -10.20
C THR A 697 17.44 -23.90 -11.42
N ASN A 698 18.56 -24.44 -11.87
CA ASN A 698 18.61 -25.42 -12.96
C ASN A 698 17.95 -24.96 -14.27
N LEU A 699 18.25 -23.73 -14.69
CA LEU A 699 17.83 -23.25 -16.00
C LEU A 699 18.62 -23.95 -17.09
N ASP A 700 17.93 -24.40 -18.12
CA ASP A 700 18.60 -24.97 -19.30
C ASP A 700 19.38 -23.91 -20.06
N PRO A 701 20.44 -24.28 -20.79
CA PRO A 701 21.16 -23.33 -21.65
C PRO A 701 20.24 -22.65 -22.65
N GLY A 702 20.23 -21.31 -22.64
CA GLY A 702 19.31 -20.52 -23.46
C GLY A 702 19.31 -19.06 -23.11
N ARG A 703 18.41 -18.31 -23.76
CA ARG A 703 18.12 -16.91 -23.45
C ARG A 703 16.75 -16.83 -22.84
N TYR A 704 16.66 -16.12 -21.75
CA TYR A 704 15.43 -15.91 -21.01
C TYR A 704 15.20 -14.42 -20.78
N ARG A 705 13.94 -14.03 -20.68
CA ARG A 705 13.57 -12.68 -20.30
C ARG A 705 12.67 -12.73 -19.06
N PHE A 706 13.20 -12.25 -17.95
CA PHE A 706 12.42 -12.02 -16.74
C PHE A 706 11.63 -10.74 -16.91
N THR A 707 10.36 -10.74 -16.48
CA THR A 707 9.49 -9.57 -16.49
C THR A 707 8.68 -9.56 -15.21
N VAL A 708 8.60 -8.40 -14.54
CA VAL A 708 7.80 -8.22 -13.33
C VAL A 708 6.98 -6.93 -13.42
N LYS A 709 5.77 -6.97 -12.89
CA LYS A 709 4.82 -5.86 -12.74
C LYS A 709 4.23 -5.84 -11.34
N ALA A 710 3.80 -4.68 -10.87
CA ALA A 710 2.99 -4.54 -9.66
C ALA A 710 1.51 -4.46 -10.01
N ILE A 711 0.67 -4.90 -9.08
CA ILE A 711 -0.78 -4.88 -9.18
C ILE A 711 -1.30 -4.36 -7.84
N ASN A 712 -2.21 -3.38 -7.89
CA ASN A 712 -2.88 -2.88 -6.70
C ASN A 712 -4.10 -3.76 -6.33
N GLN A 713 -4.77 -3.43 -5.24
CA GLN A 713 -5.95 -4.17 -4.79
C GLN A 713 -7.17 -4.05 -5.72
N GLU A 714 -7.16 -3.08 -6.63
CA GLU A 714 -8.20 -2.88 -7.64
C GLU A 714 -7.91 -3.64 -8.96
N ASN A 715 -6.89 -4.49 -8.96
CA ASN A 715 -6.39 -5.22 -10.12
C ASN A 715 -5.86 -4.33 -11.25
N GLU A 716 -5.43 -3.11 -10.93
CA GLU A 716 -4.73 -2.25 -11.86
C GLU A 716 -3.25 -2.62 -11.90
N TRP A 717 -2.70 -2.67 -13.11
CA TRP A 717 -1.30 -3.02 -13.34
C TRP A 717 -0.43 -1.76 -13.38
N SER A 718 0.80 -1.88 -12.89
CA SER A 718 1.79 -0.81 -13.00
C SER A 718 1.99 -0.36 -14.45
N SER A 719 2.30 0.92 -14.64
CA SER A 719 2.51 1.52 -15.96
C SER A 719 3.67 0.90 -16.71
N ASN A 720 4.74 0.56 -16.00
CA ASN A 720 5.92 -0.10 -16.55
C ASN A 720 5.99 -1.58 -16.17
N ALA A 721 6.93 -2.29 -16.81
CA ALA A 721 7.38 -3.61 -16.41
C ALA A 721 8.90 -3.59 -16.31
N ALA A 722 9.44 -3.99 -15.17
CA ALA A 722 10.87 -4.21 -15.07
C ALA A 722 11.24 -5.50 -15.80
N GLN A 723 12.32 -5.46 -16.59
CA GLN A 723 12.78 -6.57 -17.41
C GLN A 723 14.27 -6.82 -17.18
N LEU A 724 14.67 -8.09 -17.29
CA LEU A 724 16.05 -8.53 -17.20
C LEU A 724 16.29 -9.62 -18.23
N GLU A 725 17.37 -9.47 -19.02
CA GLU A 725 17.81 -10.52 -19.92
C GLU A 725 18.80 -11.43 -19.22
N ILE A 726 18.56 -12.73 -19.33
CA ILE A 726 19.37 -13.77 -18.70
C ILE A 726 19.83 -14.72 -19.80
N VAL A 727 21.13 -14.96 -19.84
CA VAL A 727 21.76 -15.89 -20.79
C VAL A 727 22.42 -17.00 -19.99
N VAL A 728 21.91 -18.21 -20.12
CA VAL A 728 22.55 -19.40 -19.56
C VAL A 728 23.49 -19.96 -20.56
N VAL A 729 24.79 -19.88 -20.26
CA VAL A 729 25.85 -20.33 -21.14
C VAL A 729 25.95 -21.85 -21.08
N PRO A 730 25.88 -22.56 -22.22
CA PRO A 730 26.01 -24.00 -22.21
C PRO A 730 27.43 -24.45 -21.75
N PRO A 731 27.49 -25.49 -20.93
CA PRO A 731 28.77 -26.03 -20.47
C PRO A 731 29.66 -26.39 -21.68
N TRP A 732 30.98 -26.35 -21.48
CA TRP A 732 31.96 -26.51 -22.55
C TRP A 732 31.77 -27.79 -23.35
N TRP A 733 31.33 -28.88 -22.71
CA TRP A 733 31.08 -30.17 -23.36
C TRP A 733 29.83 -30.17 -24.24
N ASP A 734 28.89 -29.20 -24.05
CA ASP A 734 27.67 -29.10 -24.84
C ASP A 734 27.82 -28.22 -26.09
N LYS A 735 28.94 -27.53 -26.23
CA LYS A 735 29.25 -26.74 -27.43
C LYS A 735 29.34 -27.64 -28.65
N PRO A 736 28.86 -27.23 -29.84
CA PRO A 736 28.79 -28.06 -31.04
C PRO A 736 30.15 -28.74 -31.39
N ILE A 737 31.24 -28.02 -31.18
CA ILE A 737 32.60 -28.53 -31.46
C ILE A 737 32.95 -29.72 -30.55
N TRP A 738 32.56 -29.62 -29.25
CA TRP A 738 32.84 -30.70 -28.30
C TRP A 738 31.86 -31.85 -28.43
N ARG A 739 30.58 -31.60 -28.79
CA ARG A 739 29.64 -32.68 -29.17
C ARG A 739 30.16 -33.49 -30.34
N VAL A 740 30.67 -32.84 -31.41
CA VAL A 740 31.29 -33.50 -32.55
C VAL A 740 32.54 -34.24 -32.12
N THR A 741 33.38 -33.59 -31.30
CA THR A 741 34.65 -34.23 -30.83
C THR A 741 34.40 -35.46 -29.95
N ILE A 742 33.44 -35.34 -28.99
CA ILE A 742 33.04 -36.45 -28.11
C ILE A 742 32.40 -37.57 -28.92
N THR A 743 31.57 -37.23 -29.91
CA THR A 743 30.95 -38.22 -30.82
C THR A 743 32.01 -38.93 -31.67
N LEU A 744 32.97 -38.19 -32.21
CA LEU A 744 34.08 -38.76 -32.97
C LEU A 744 34.99 -39.63 -32.08
N LEU A 745 35.31 -39.18 -30.87
CA LEU A 745 36.06 -39.98 -29.90
C LEU A 745 35.28 -41.22 -29.46
N GLY A 746 33.95 -41.09 -29.26
CA GLY A 746 33.05 -42.21 -28.98
C GLY A 746 33.02 -43.22 -30.13
N MET A 747 32.92 -42.73 -31.39
CA MET A 747 33.01 -43.60 -32.58
C MET A 747 34.38 -44.27 -32.69
N LEU A 748 35.45 -43.52 -32.38
CA LEU A 748 36.81 -44.07 -32.38
C LEU A 748 37.01 -45.09 -31.26
N LEU A 749 36.45 -44.87 -30.09
CA LEU A 749 36.45 -45.79 -28.96
C LEU A 749 35.61 -47.05 -29.27
N ILE A 750 34.41 -46.85 -29.86
CA ILE A 750 33.57 -47.98 -30.31
C ILE A 750 34.26 -48.76 -31.42
N SER A 751 34.85 -48.08 -32.41
CA SER A 751 35.64 -48.73 -33.49
C SER A 751 36.84 -49.47 -32.93
N SER A 752 37.54 -48.87 -31.96
CA SER A 752 38.65 -49.52 -31.26
C SER A 752 38.21 -50.74 -30.44
N MET A 753 37.05 -50.59 -29.71
CA MET A 753 36.44 -51.70 -28.97
C MET A 753 35.96 -52.82 -29.88
N VAL A 754 35.33 -52.43 -31.01
CA VAL A 754 34.93 -53.44 -32.04
C VAL A 754 36.15 -54.16 -32.63
N TRP A 755 37.21 -53.41 -32.95
CA TRP A 755 38.45 -53.98 -33.44
C TRP A 755 39.14 -54.91 -32.42
N LEU A 756 39.24 -54.44 -31.14
CA LEU A 756 39.69 -55.21 -29.99
C LEU A 756 38.79 -56.43 -29.71
N ARG A 757 37.51 -56.33 -29.89
CA ARG A 757 36.55 -57.41 -29.70
C ARG A 757 36.61 -58.42 -30.86
N ILE A 758 36.78 -57.96 -32.10
CA ILE A 758 37.03 -58.86 -33.25
C ILE A 758 38.34 -59.59 -33.05
N ALA A 759 39.39 -58.94 -32.59
CA ALA A 759 40.65 -59.53 -32.24
C ALA A 759 40.55 -60.55 -31.07
N SER A 760 39.70 -60.20 -30.03
CA SER A 760 39.48 -61.10 -28.90
C SER A 760 38.48 -62.21 -29.19
N LEU A 761 37.47 -61.97 -30.07
CA LEU A 761 36.52 -62.98 -30.51
C LEU A 761 37.23 -64.10 -31.35
N LYS A 762 38.27 -63.75 -32.13
CA LYS A 762 39.12 -64.75 -32.80
C LYS A 762 39.90 -65.57 -31.77
N LYS A 763 40.11 -65.03 -30.54
CA LYS A 763 40.79 -65.80 -29.46
C LYS A 763 39.83 -66.55 -28.56
N ARG A 764 38.57 -66.17 -28.51
CA ARG A 764 37.57 -66.67 -27.55
C ARG A 764 36.54 -67.67 -28.09
N SER A 765 36.51 -67.91 -29.39
CA SER A 765 35.62 -68.95 -29.96
C SER A 765 35.95 -70.37 -29.51
N ALA A 766 37.08 -70.49 -28.82
CA ALA A 766 37.54 -71.81 -28.30
C ALA A 766 37.18 -72.04 -26.80
N GLU A 767 36.77 -70.97 -26.01
CA GLU A 767 36.64 -71.10 -24.58
C GLU A 767 35.18 -71.00 -24.05
N LEU A 768 34.22 -70.71 -24.91
CA LEU A 768 32.86 -70.25 -24.46
C LEU A 768 31.79 -71.30 -24.57
N ALA A 769 32.08 -72.55 -24.77
CA ALA A 769 31.09 -73.66 -24.72
C ALA A 769 30.71 -74.12 -23.28
N LEU A 770 31.43 -73.62 -22.28
CA LEU A 770 31.25 -74.13 -20.90
C LEU A 770 30.65 -73.24 -19.83
N LYS A 771 30.25 -72.06 -20.14
CA LYS A 771 29.80 -71.11 -19.07
C LYS A 771 28.41 -70.49 -19.26
N VAL A 772 27.51 -71.08 -20.05
CA VAL A 772 26.18 -70.51 -20.30
C VAL A 772 25.14 -70.91 -19.25
N GLU A 773 25.46 -71.86 -18.38
CA GLU A 773 24.42 -72.39 -17.51
C GLU A 773 24.31 -71.78 -16.10
N GLU A 774 25.21 -70.87 -15.74
CA GLU A 774 25.25 -70.37 -14.34
C GLU A 774 24.66 -68.95 -14.07
N LYS A 775 24.29 -68.21 -15.08
CA LYS A 775 23.93 -66.82 -14.87
C LYS A 775 22.50 -66.37 -15.15
N THR A 776 21.54 -67.24 -15.16
CA THR A 776 20.16 -66.86 -15.36
C THR A 776 19.44 -66.53 -14.03
N ARG A 777 20.04 -66.85 -12.91
CA ARG A 777 19.38 -66.69 -11.57
C ARG A 777 19.55 -65.36 -10.88
N ASP A 778 20.49 -64.52 -11.26
CA ASP A 778 20.81 -63.30 -10.51
C ASP A 778 20.10 -62.03 -11.02
N LEU A 779 19.37 -62.11 -12.11
CA LEU A 779 18.79 -60.92 -12.76
C LEU A 779 17.41 -60.54 -12.23
N GLU A 780 16.70 -61.46 -11.56
CA GLU A 780 15.34 -61.17 -11.09
C GLU A 780 15.30 -60.33 -9.79
N ALA A 781 16.35 -60.41 -8.96
CA ALA A 781 16.36 -59.72 -7.66
C ALA A 781 16.67 -58.19 -7.73
N VAL A 782 17.23 -57.71 -8.86
CA VAL A 782 17.60 -56.27 -9.00
C VAL A 782 16.42 -55.42 -9.45
N VAL A 783 15.44 -55.96 -10.14
CA VAL A 783 14.33 -55.20 -10.70
C VAL A 783 13.33 -54.75 -9.60
N GLU A 784 13.20 -55.57 -8.53
CA GLU A 784 12.26 -55.27 -7.47
C GLU A 784 12.66 -54.09 -6.58
N LYS A 785 13.97 -53.92 -6.40
CA LYS A 785 14.51 -52.83 -5.51
C LYS A 785 14.53 -51.43 -6.15
N LEU A 786 14.53 -51.35 -7.48
CA LEU A 786 14.47 -50.07 -8.21
C LEU A 786 13.09 -49.45 -8.31
N THR A 787 12.05 -50.29 -8.16
CA THR A 787 10.65 -49.84 -8.27
C THR A 787 10.18 -49.13 -6.98
N GLN A 788 10.73 -49.52 -5.84
CA GLN A 788 10.33 -48.96 -4.52
C GLN A 788 10.83 -47.53 -4.32
N LEU A 789 12.03 -47.19 -4.79
CA LEU A 789 12.63 -45.86 -4.59
C LEU A 789 12.03 -44.73 -5.46
N SER A 790 11.22 -45.08 -6.46
CA SER A 790 10.64 -44.08 -7.39
C SER A 790 9.23 -43.60 -7.04
N THR A 791 8.57 -44.22 -6.07
CA THR A 791 7.11 -44.03 -5.88
C THR A 791 6.69 -43.55 -4.50
N GLU A 792 7.63 -43.48 -3.53
CA GLU A 792 7.29 -43.13 -2.14
C GLU A 792 7.91 -41.82 -1.66
N ASP A 793 7.31 -41.15 -0.67
CA ASP A 793 7.85 -39.98 0.01
C ASP A 793 8.81 -40.44 1.11
N ALA A 794 10.03 -39.92 1.08
CA ALA A 794 11.12 -40.40 1.95
C ALA A 794 10.89 -40.10 3.45
N LEU A 795 10.03 -39.12 3.80
CA LEU A 795 9.75 -38.74 5.18
C LEU A 795 8.57 -39.53 5.75
N THR A 796 7.45 -39.53 5.03
CA THR A 796 6.18 -40.07 5.53
C THR A 796 5.98 -41.54 5.18
N GLY A 797 6.68 -42.07 4.19
CA GLY A 797 6.48 -43.43 3.67
C GLY A 797 5.25 -43.57 2.77
N LEU A 798 4.42 -42.56 2.70
CA LEU A 798 3.27 -42.52 1.79
C LEU A 798 3.73 -42.47 0.34
N LYS A 799 2.82 -42.68 -0.57
CA LYS A 799 3.10 -42.42 -1.99
C LYS A 799 3.47 -40.96 -2.20
N ASN A 800 4.39 -40.71 -3.12
CA ASN A 800 4.79 -39.34 -3.46
C ASN A 800 3.82 -38.73 -4.48
N ARG A 801 3.95 -37.39 -4.66
CA ARG A 801 3.16 -36.63 -5.64
C ARG A 801 3.18 -37.24 -7.04
N ARG A 802 4.33 -37.82 -7.48
CA ARG A 802 4.46 -38.39 -8.81
C ARG A 802 3.59 -39.63 -8.98
N TYR A 803 3.57 -40.52 -7.98
CA TYR A 803 2.70 -41.69 -7.96
C TYR A 803 1.21 -41.30 -7.91
N PHE A 804 0.86 -40.32 -7.06
CA PHE A 804 -0.51 -39.81 -6.96
C PHE A 804 -1.04 -39.30 -8.31
N ILE A 805 -0.27 -38.43 -8.97
CA ILE A 805 -0.65 -37.90 -10.30
C ILE A 805 -0.86 -39.01 -11.31
N GLN A 806 0.03 -40.00 -11.31
CA GLN A 806 -0.12 -41.17 -12.18
C GLN A 806 -1.41 -41.94 -11.89
N ARG A 807 -1.72 -42.19 -10.61
CA ARG A 807 -2.94 -42.91 -10.17
C ARG A 807 -4.21 -42.09 -10.45
N ALA A 808 -4.18 -40.79 -10.19
CA ALA A 808 -5.28 -39.89 -10.48
C ALA A 808 -5.57 -39.79 -11.98
N LYS A 809 -4.54 -39.74 -12.82
CA LYS A 809 -4.70 -39.79 -14.28
C LYS A 809 -5.26 -41.14 -14.76
N ALA A 810 -4.84 -42.23 -14.15
CA ALA A 810 -5.40 -43.54 -14.44
C ALA A 810 -6.87 -43.64 -14.03
N ALA A 811 -7.23 -43.11 -12.86
CA ALA A 811 -8.61 -43.04 -12.41
C ALA A 811 -9.47 -42.15 -13.32
N TRP A 812 -8.93 -41.05 -13.79
CA TRP A 812 -9.56 -40.16 -14.77
C TRP A 812 -9.84 -40.88 -16.10
N GLN A 813 -8.87 -41.63 -16.62
CA GLN A 813 -9.05 -42.40 -17.84
C GLN A 813 -10.14 -43.50 -17.65
N ASN A 814 -10.20 -44.13 -16.46
CA ASN A 814 -11.21 -45.11 -16.12
C ASN A 814 -12.61 -44.49 -16.01
N TYR A 815 -12.71 -43.30 -15.41
CA TYR A 815 -13.91 -42.49 -15.39
C TYR A 815 -14.40 -42.17 -16.82
N LYS A 816 -13.52 -41.68 -17.69
CA LYS A 816 -13.86 -41.37 -19.09
C LYS A 816 -14.34 -42.62 -19.89
N ARG A 817 -13.83 -43.80 -19.60
CA ARG A 817 -14.15 -45.02 -20.33
C ARG A 817 -15.38 -45.80 -19.76
N HIS A 818 -15.48 -45.82 -18.45
CA HIS A 818 -16.45 -46.72 -17.75
C HIS A 818 -17.40 -45.97 -16.81
N ASN A 819 -17.29 -44.63 -16.74
CA ASN A 819 -18.10 -43.77 -15.84
C ASN A 819 -17.95 -44.15 -14.35
N HIS A 820 -16.80 -44.74 -13.98
CA HIS A 820 -16.47 -45.04 -12.59
C HIS A 820 -15.95 -43.76 -11.93
N THR A 821 -16.81 -43.03 -11.22
CA THR A 821 -16.47 -41.78 -10.58
C THR A 821 -15.42 -41.96 -9.50
N PHE A 822 -14.77 -40.89 -9.12
CA PHE A 822 -13.90 -40.77 -7.95
C PHE A 822 -13.93 -39.34 -7.42
N SER A 823 -13.62 -39.21 -6.15
CA SER A 823 -13.48 -37.92 -5.51
C SER A 823 -12.04 -37.67 -5.12
N LEU A 824 -11.64 -36.39 -5.10
CA LEU A 824 -10.37 -35.94 -4.59
C LEU A 824 -10.58 -35.16 -3.29
N LEU A 825 -9.66 -35.38 -2.40
CA LEU A 825 -9.60 -34.71 -1.12
C LEU A 825 -8.18 -34.13 -0.94
N ILE A 826 -8.09 -32.85 -0.61
CA ILE A 826 -6.86 -32.25 -0.11
C ILE A 826 -6.97 -32.04 1.39
N VAL A 827 -5.92 -32.34 2.08
CA VAL A 827 -5.80 -32.22 3.53
C VAL A 827 -4.58 -31.39 3.83
N ASP A 828 -4.72 -30.44 4.73
CA ASP A 828 -3.62 -29.61 5.22
C ASP A 828 -3.65 -29.55 6.75
N ILE A 829 -2.48 -29.60 7.34
CA ILE A 829 -2.35 -29.59 8.80
C ILE A 829 -2.43 -28.13 9.29
N ASP A 830 -3.46 -27.87 10.08
CA ASP A 830 -3.70 -26.54 10.61
C ASP A 830 -2.55 -26.07 11.50
N PHE A 831 -2.09 -24.84 11.22
CA PHE A 831 -1.02 -24.21 11.99
C PHE A 831 0.30 -25.00 12.05
N PHE A 832 0.58 -25.84 11.05
CA PHE A 832 1.79 -26.68 11.04
C PHE A 832 3.07 -25.85 11.15
N LYS A 833 3.11 -24.68 10.51
CA LYS A 833 4.24 -23.75 10.67
C LYS A 833 4.45 -23.38 12.14
N ARG A 834 3.37 -23.09 12.89
CA ARG A 834 3.46 -22.81 14.32
C ARG A 834 3.99 -23.99 15.13
N ILE A 835 3.62 -25.22 14.76
CA ILE A 835 4.18 -26.44 15.36
C ILE A 835 5.69 -26.49 15.10
N ASN A 836 6.14 -26.22 13.88
CA ASN A 836 7.56 -26.16 13.57
C ASN A 836 8.29 -25.03 14.31
N ASP A 837 7.68 -23.86 14.39
CA ASP A 837 8.28 -22.68 15.02
C ASP A 837 8.36 -22.85 16.56
N GLU A 838 7.38 -23.55 17.17
CA GLU A 838 7.29 -23.74 18.63
C GLU A 838 8.07 -24.96 19.12
N TYR A 839 8.05 -26.06 18.38
CA TYR A 839 8.64 -27.35 18.81
C TYR A 839 9.84 -27.78 17.96
N GLY A 840 10.14 -27.06 16.90
CA GLY A 840 11.24 -27.37 15.99
C GLY A 840 10.86 -28.34 14.86
N HIS A 841 11.57 -28.26 13.73
CA HIS A 841 11.30 -29.06 12.52
C HIS A 841 11.30 -30.59 12.76
N HIS A 842 12.12 -31.07 13.67
CA HIS A 842 12.16 -32.51 13.97
C HIS A 842 10.86 -33.04 14.62
N VAL A 843 10.24 -32.20 15.47
CA VAL A 843 8.93 -32.50 16.03
C VAL A 843 7.86 -32.36 14.94
N GLY A 844 7.95 -31.34 14.10
CA GLY A 844 7.08 -31.19 12.94
C GLY A 844 7.15 -32.38 11.98
N ASP A 845 8.35 -32.89 11.69
CA ASP A 845 8.52 -34.10 10.89
C ASP A 845 7.87 -35.33 11.56
N THR A 846 8.01 -35.45 12.87
CA THR A 846 7.34 -36.52 13.63
C THR A 846 5.83 -36.39 13.57
N VAL A 847 5.29 -35.17 13.70
CA VAL A 847 3.85 -34.86 13.55
C VAL A 847 3.38 -35.23 12.15
N LEU A 848 4.13 -34.86 11.11
CA LEU A 848 3.82 -35.22 9.72
C LEU A 848 3.74 -36.74 9.51
N VAL A 849 4.70 -37.49 10.02
CA VAL A 849 4.76 -38.96 9.92
C VAL A 849 3.60 -39.61 10.66
N LYS A 850 3.26 -39.10 11.85
CA LYS A 850 2.16 -39.64 12.65
C LYS A 850 0.79 -39.36 11.99
N ILE A 851 0.57 -38.13 11.55
CA ILE A 851 -0.66 -37.76 10.82
C ILE A 851 -0.78 -38.58 9.54
N ALA A 852 0.32 -38.72 8.78
CA ALA A 852 0.33 -39.54 7.56
C ALA A 852 -0.17 -40.95 7.85
N ARG A 853 0.27 -41.58 8.94
CA ARG A 853 -0.20 -42.92 9.38
C ARG A 853 -1.67 -42.92 9.79
N ILE A 854 -2.10 -41.93 10.59
CA ILE A 854 -3.51 -41.79 10.98
C ILE A 854 -4.43 -41.70 9.78
N LEU A 855 -4.00 -40.92 8.78
CA LEU A 855 -4.73 -40.75 7.52
C LEU A 855 -4.78 -42.10 6.74
N GLU A 856 -3.63 -42.77 6.61
CA GLU A 856 -3.50 -44.04 5.88
C GLU A 856 -4.31 -45.16 6.55
N ASP A 857 -4.18 -45.35 7.85
CA ASP A 857 -4.90 -46.38 8.65
C ASP A 857 -6.42 -46.15 8.64
N SER A 858 -6.86 -44.93 8.40
CA SER A 858 -8.27 -44.56 8.33
C SER A 858 -8.91 -44.78 6.98
N LEU A 859 -8.11 -45.05 5.94
CA LEU A 859 -8.52 -45.27 4.55
C LEU A 859 -8.60 -46.76 4.21
N ARG A 860 -9.22 -47.07 3.08
CA ARG A 860 -9.31 -48.43 2.56
C ARG A 860 -8.12 -48.75 1.67
N GLU A 861 -7.85 -50.02 1.48
CA GLU A 861 -6.76 -50.47 0.59
C GLU A 861 -6.93 -49.99 -0.87
N SER A 862 -8.17 -49.69 -1.29
CA SER A 862 -8.47 -49.15 -2.61
C SER A 862 -8.16 -47.63 -2.76
N ASP A 863 -8.05 -46.90 -1.65
CA ASP A 863 -7.87 -45.47 -1.64
C ASP A 863 -6.36 -45.17 -1.81
N VAL A 864 -6.07 -44.04 -2.39
CA VAL A 864 -4.66 -43.65 -2.63
C VAL A 864 -4.39 -42.36 -1.90
N ILE A 865 -3.48 -42.44 -0.94
CA ILE A 865 -2.99 -41.26 -0.22
C ILE A 865 -1.56 -40.95 -0.66
N ALA A 866 -1.24 -39.67 -0.83
CA ALA A 866 0.10 -39.20 -1.10
C ALA A 866 0.39 -37.90 -0.39
N ARG A 867 1.63 -37.71 0.00
CA ARG A 867 2.11 -36.41 0.41
C ARG A 867 2.28 -35.52 -0.81
N TRP A 868 1.56 -34.38 -0.82
CA TRP A 868 1.55 -33.47 -1.96
C TRP A 868 2.67 -32.46 -1.89
N GLY A 869 3.00 -31.95 -0.71
CA GLY A 869 4.12 -31.07 -0.43
C GLY A 869 4.01 -30.49 0.98
N GLY A 870 5.11 -30.21 1.65
CA GLY A 870 5.11 -29.63 3.00
C GLY A 870 4.23 -30.39 3.97
N GLU A 871 3.15 -29.75 4.43
CA GLU A 871 2.12 -30.29 5.33
C GLU A 871 0.85 -30.77 4.64
N GLU A 872 0.84 -30.84 3.29
CA GLU A 872 -0.33 -31.17 2.52
C GLU A 872 -0.34 -32.63 2.06
N PHE A 873 -1.52 -33.26 2.08
CA PHE A 873 -1.77 -34.60 1.59
C PHE A 873 -2.91 -34.58 0.58
N LEU A 874 -2.76 -35.34 -0.49
CA LEU A 874 -3.85 -35.59 -1.43
C LEU A 874 -4.32 -37.04 -1.32
N ILE A 875 -5.62 -37.19 -1.36
CA ILE A 875 -6.28 -38.51 -1.28
C ILE A 875 -7.21 -38.66 -2.48
N LEU A 876 -7.10 -39.80 -3.15
CA LEU A 876 -7.96 -40.25 -4.22
C LEU A 876 -8.86 -41.31 -3.67
N LEU A 877 -10.18 -41.13 -3.78
CA LEU A 877 -11.23 -41.99 -3.27
C LEU A 877 -12.02 -42.60 -4.45
N PRO A 878 -11.64 -43.78 -4.91
CA PRO A 878 -12.35 -44.45 -6.02
C PRO A 878 -13.79 -44.76 -5.68
N SER A 879 -14.70 -44.64 -6.66
CA SER A 879 -16.11 -45.01 -6.60
C SER A 879 -16.92 -44.23 -5.54
N LEU A 880 -16.40 -43.16 -4.97
CA LEU A 880 -17.14 -42.33 -4.02
C LEU A 880 -17.56 -41.02 -4.69
N LYS A 881 -18.80 -40.58 -4.41
CA LYS A 881 -19.34 -39.27 -4.76
C LYS A 881 -18.94 -38.24 -3.68
N VAL A 882 -19.07 -36.94 -3.99
CA VAL A 882 -18.68 -35.85 -3.08
C VAL A 882 -19.28 -35.98 -1.68
N GLN A 883 -20.53 -36.44 -1.55
CA GLN A 883 -21.17 -36.58 -0.25
C GLN A 883 -20.57 -37.73 0.59
N GLU A 884 -20.22 -38.84 -0.03
CA GLU A 884 -19.53 -39.94 0.61
C GLU A 884 -18.10 -39.62 0.95
N ALA A 885 -17.40 -38.95 0.01
CA ALA A 885 -16.05 -38.43 0.21
C ALA A 885 -15.98 -37.38 1.33
N PHE A 886 -17.02 -36.58 1.48
CA PHE A 886 -17.15 -35.65 2.60
C PHE A 886 -17.16 -36.37 3.95
N TRP A 887 -17.91 -37.49 4.04
CA TRP A 887 -17.93 -38.28 5.28
C TRP A 887 -16.58 -38.97 5.56
N VAL A 888 -15.87 -39.41 4.51
CA VAL A 888 -14.48 -39.87 4.67
C VAL A 888 -13.62 -38.77 5.21
N ALA A 889 -13.67 -37.59 4.63
CA ALA A 889 -12.89 -36.40 5.09
C ALA A 889 -13.22 -36.02 6.54
N GLU A 890 -14.51 -36.05 6.94
CA GLU A 890 -14.93 -35.81 8.32
C GLU A 890 -14.43 -36.90 9.30
N LYS A 891 -14.39 -38.16 8.85
CA LYS A 891 -13.78 -39.23 9.62
C LYS A 891 -12.28 -38.97 9.83
N LEU A 892 -11.55 -38.60 8.78
CA LEU A 892 -10.13 -38.27 8.85
C LEU A 892 -9.87 -37.04 9.75
N ARG A 893 -10.67 -36.01 9.59
CA ARG A 893 -10.57 -34.81 10.41
C ARG A 893 -10.73 -35.10 11.91
N LYS A 894 -11.77 -35.92 12.25
CA LYS A 894 -11.98 -36.34 13.64
C LYS A 894 -10.85 -37.24 14.14
N ALA A 895 -10.42 -38.19 13.31
CA ALA A 895 -9.33 -39.10 13.67
C ALA A 895 -8.04 -38.35 14.02
N VAL A 896 -7.72 -37.28 13.32
CA VAL A 896 -6.56 -36.43 13.63
C VAL A 896 -6.84 -35.54 14.85
N ALA A 897 -8.02 -34.90 14.92
CA ALA A 897 -8.35 -33.99 16.01
C ALA A 897 -8.45 -34.67 17.37
N ASP A 898 -8.92 -35.94 17.39
CA ASP A 898 -9.08 -36.73 18.61
C ASP A 898 -7.78 -37.47 19.04
N TYR A 899 -6.74 -37.40 18.19
CA TYR A 899 -5.47 -38.08 18.45
C TYR A 899 -4.41 -37.14 19.03
N GLU A 900 -3.92 -37.49 20.19
CA GLU A 900 -2.79 -36.79 20.81
C GLU A 900 -1.49 -37.42 20.29
N ILE A 901 -0.75 -36.63 19.50
CA ILE A 901 0.45 -37.07 18.80
C ILE A 901 1.63 -37.06 19.75
N ASP A 902 2.09 -38.27 20.08
CA ASP A 902 3.31 -38.44 20.87
C ASP A 902 4.56 -38.17 19.99
N ALA A 903 5.20 -37.05 20.25
CA ALA A 903 6.43 -36.57 19.61
C ALA A 903 7.46 -36.14 20.66
N PRO A 904 8.08 -37.12 21.36
CA PRO A 904 8.91 -36.87 22.54
C PRO A 904 9.96 -35.79 22.30
N PRO A 905 10.18 -34.87 23.27
CA PRO A 905 9.63 -34.88 24.65
C PRO A 905 8.24 -34.23 24.77
N TYR A 906 7.56 -33.93 23.65
CA TYR A 906 6.29 -33.21 23.63
C TYR A 906 5.13 -34.12 23.23
N SER A 907 3.93 -33.75 23.65
CA SER A 907 2.67 -34.26 23.11
C SER A 907 1.98 -33.11 22.37
N VAL A 908 1.64 -33.30 21.11
CA VAL A 908 1.16 -32.25 20.22
C VAL A 908 -0.23 -32.59 19.71
N SER A 909 -1.19 -31.71 19.91
CA SER A 909 -2.50 -31.81 19.30
C SER A 909 -2.52 -31.03 17.98
N ALA A 910 -2.97 -31.64 16.92
CA ALA A 910 -3.09 -31.03 15.61
C ALA A 910 -4.49 -31.26 15.04
N THR A 911 -4.91 -30.35 14.22
CA THR A 911 -6.13 -30.48 13.43
C THR A 911 -5.83 -30.40 11.95
N ILE A 912 -6.75 -30.81 11.15
CA ILE A 912 -6.63 -30.71 9.70
C ILE A 912 -7.83 -30.00 9.09
N THR A 913 -7.57 -29.26 8.04
CA THR A 913 -8.60 -28.69 7.20
C THR A 913 -8.61 -29.43 5.86
N CYS A 914 -9.78 -29.70 5.36
CA CYS A 914 -9.95 -30.50 4.15
C CYS A 914 -10.83 -29.82 3.10
N GLY A 915 -10.43 -29.93 1.84
CA GLY A 915 -11.26 -29.58 0.69
C GLY A 915 -11.62 -30.82 -0.13
N VAL A 916 -12.88 -30.99 -0.48
CA VAL A 916 -13.40 -32.20 -1.17
C VAL A 916 -14.06 -31.82 -2.49
N ALA A 917 -13.84 -32.58 -3.55
CA ALA A 917 -14.57 -32.45 -4.80
C ALA A 917 -14.72 -33.80 -5.54
N ASP A 918 -15.78 -33.92 -6.32
CA ASP A 918 -16.05 -35.04 -7.20
C ASP A 918 -15.52 -34.68 -8.60
N ILE A 919 -14.84 -35.63 -9.22
CA ILE A 919 -14.26 -35.41 -10.55
C ILE A 919 -15.30 -35.09 -11.63
N ARG A 920 -16.56 -35.46 -11.42
CA ARG A 920 -17.65 -35.26 -12.37
C ARG A 920 -17.97 -33.79 -12.63
N ASP A 921 -17.61 -32.94 -11.70
CA ASP A 921 -17.85 -31.50 -11.77
C ASP A 921 -16.70 -30.73 -12.48
N TYR A 922 -15.70 -31.49 -13.00
CA TYR A 922 -14.47 -30.87 -13.55
C TYR A 922 -14.00 -31.59 -14.82
N ASP A 923 -13.30 -30.85 -15.68
CA ASP A 923 -12.84 -31.30 -16.98
C ASP A 923 -11.46 -31.99 -16.96
N SER A 924 -10.77 -31.94 -15.83
CA SER A 924 -9.45 -32.59 -15.65
C SER A 924 -9.16 -32.83 -14.16
N VAL A 925 -8.19 -33.72 -13.92
CA VAL A 925 -7.65 -33.95 -12.57
C VAL A 925 -7.07 -32.66 -12.00
N GLU A 926 -6.34 -31.91 -12.82
CA GLU A 926 -5.69 -30.65 -12.43
C GLU A 926 -6.75 -29.58 -12.03
N ALA A 927 -7.85 -29.47 -12.79
CA ALA A 927 -8.96 -28.57 -12.46
C ALA A 927 -9.64 -28.98 -11.13
N CYS A 928 -9.83 -30.28 -10.89
CA CYS A 928 -10.37 -30.80 -9.65
C CYS A 928 -9.42 -30.53 -8.46
N ILE A 929 -8.10 -30.73 -8.64
CA ILE A 929 -7.10 -30.41 -7.61
C ILE A 929 -7.13 -28.92 -7.28
N HIS A 930 -7.21 -28.05 -8.28
CA HIS A 930 -7.30 -26.60 -8.05
C HIS A 930 -8.60 -26.21 -7.31
N ALA A 931 -9.69 -26.91 -7.59
CA ALA A 931 -10.96 -26.64 -6.91
C ALA A 931 -10.93 -27.06 -5.44
N ILE A 932 -10.35 -28.22 -5.12
CA ILE A 932 -10.20 -28.64 -3.72
C ILE A 932 -9.25 -27.74 -2.95
N ASP A 933 -8.22 -27.21 -3.60
CA ASP A 933 -7.29 -26.26 -3.01
C ASP A 933 -7.99 -24.94 -2.63
N LYS A 934 -8.85 -24.42 -3.51
CA LYS A 934 -9.71 -23.27 -3.18
C LYS A 934 -10.64 -23.55 -2.00
N LYS A 935 -11.21 -24.75 -1.94
CA LYS A 935 -12.07 -25.18 -0.83
C LYS A 935 -11.27 -25.32 0.47
N LEU A 936 -10.08 -25.85 0.39
CA LEU A 936 -9.14 -25.89 1.50
C LEU A 936 -8.87 -24.46 2.04
N TYR A 937 -8.62 -23.52 1.14
CA TYR A 937 -8.40 -22.12 1.49
C TYR A 937 -9.62 -21.52 2.23
N VAL A 938 -10.83 -21.76 1.71
CA VAL A 938 -12.08 -21.33 2.38
C VAL A 938 -12.21 -21.96 3.78
N GLY A 939 -11.84 -23.23 3.93
CA GLY A 939 -11.83 -23.91 5.21
C GLY A 939 -10.85 -23.28 6.21
N LYS A 940 -9.69 -22.90 5.73
CA LYS A 940 -8.67 -22.19 6.54
C LYS A 940 -9.15 -20.81 7.00
N GLU A 941 -9.89 -20.09 6.18
CA GLU A 941 -10.49 -18.79 6.55
C GLU A 941 -11.72 -18.93 7.47
N SER A 942 -12.45 -20.03 7.36
CA SER A 942 -13.67 -20.30 8.14
C SER A 942 -13.38 -20.78 9.56
N GLY A 943 -12.13 -20.75 10.01
CA GLY A 943 -11.75 -21.14 11.38
C GLY A 943 -10.95 -22.43 11.49
N ARG A 944 -10.62 -23.08 10.38
CA ARG A 944 -9.86 -24.34 10.31
C ARG A 944 -10.61 -25.53 10.92
N ASN A 945 -9.93 -26.67 11.07
CA ASN A 945 -10.50 -27.91 11.60
C ASN A 945 -11.89 -28.21 11.00
N THR A 946 -11.99 -28.16 9.69
CA THR A 946 -13.27 -28.27 8.97
C THR A 946 -13.08 -28.96 7.62
N VAL A 947 -14.19 -29.44 7.07
CA VAL A 947 -14.24 -30.01 5.72
C VAL A 947 -15.14 -29.16 4.84
N ILE A 948 -14.62 -28.72 3.70
CA ILE A 948 -15.36 -27.96 2.70
C ILE A 948 -15.58 -28.82 1.45
N LYS A 949 -16.86 -28.95 1.03
CA LYS A 949 -17.28 -29.74 -0.13
C LYS A 949 -17.84 -28.88 -1.27
#